data_9e4cf7d93cdc9b3ebe6ece105fef1cb9
#
_entry.id   9e4cf7d93cdc9b3ebe6ece105fef1cb9
#
_cell.length_a   1.000
_cell.length_b   1.000
_cell.length_c   1.000
_cell.angle_alpha   90.00
_cell.angle_beta   90.00
_cell.angle_gamma   90.00
#
_symmetry.space_group_name_H-M   'P 1'
#
loop_
_entity.id
_entity.type
_entity.pdbx_description
1 polymer ?
#
loop_
_entity_poly.entity_id
_entity_poly.type
_entity_poly.pdbx_seq_one_letter_code
_entity_poly.pdbx_strand_id
1 'polypeptide(L)'
;MRAVREFNVVPAVPAALAPLSELAFNLHWTWDRETQQLFESLDPGLWKSTGRDPLRLLAAISAARWAALAGNPDIVSATNAASERLRDAVEAPRWFQGRRDSPLGLVAYFSPEFGISETLPQYSGGLGILAGDHLKAASDLGVPLTAVGLLYAEGYFRQRLNADGVQEERYPPLDPLGLAMHTTDVQVTLEIAGEQVRINVWKVQVGRVPLYLLDTNVEGNSPEAAAITNRLYGGDTEHRLRQEMVLGIGGVRVLRALGLQPQVFHTNEGHAGFLSLERIRELVASGFTFREAVESVRAGGVFTTHTPVPAGIDRFSPELMKKYFGTLAASYGVTFDDLMAIGSRDDEKDGKFNMAVMGLRLAGRANGVAQLHGEVSREMFAGLWPNVPQAEVPIGAITNGVHAPTWVGDHIAPLLAKSVGPVWDGADEASWSGVGKLDPAEVWAARAKGRAELVTFVRARLGDALLDPKALTIGFARRFATYKRATLLLSQPERLRKLLLDPDRPVQFVFAGKAHPADQPGKDMIRDIELFARQLDVGHRFIFLPDYDMAVARVMYHGCDVWLNNPRRPLEACGTSGMKAALNGALNCSILDGWWDECFDGENGWAINSADDDPDTGRRDQREATSLFGLLEREIMPLYYDRGNDGLPHGWIGKMAHNWKSLGPFITAARMVRDYTTDLYEPAAAGSRLAAADDKQHQRRDPVGRLNRTGLRQRPRARAVARPVAQRARSRCSSRHLDRPVPRRQFELALGNRLVGPDARTRRRRRLFPGGGNADRRRRYRLHALIRRA
;
A
#
# COMPACT_ATOMS: atom_id res chain seq x y z
N MET A 1 34.70 -6.27 -4.99
CA MET A 1 35.17 -6.41 -6.39
C MET A 1 33.99 -6.03 -7.27
N ARG A 2 34.10 -4.99 -8.10
CA ARG A 2 33.13 -4.72 -9.15
C ARG A 2 33.36 -5.69 -10.30
N ALA A 3 32.28 -6.24 -10.88
CA ALA A 3 32.38 -7.02 -12.11
C ALA A 3 32.96 -6.15 -13.22
N VAL A 4 33.92 -6.69 -13.98
CA VAL A 4 34.57 -5.97 -15.11
C VAL A 4 33.65 -5.93 -16.33
N ARG A 5 32.71 -6.88 -16.41
CA ARG A 5 31.66 -6.96 -17.44
C ARG A 5 30.49 -7.76 -16.87
N GLU A 6 29.30 -7.27 -17.12
CA GLU A 6 28.04 -7.99 -16.87
C GLU A 6 27.48 -8.45 -18.21
N PHE A 7 27.06 -9.72 -18.26
CA PHE A 7 26.41 -10.29 -19.45
C PHE A 7 24.97 -10.64 -19.07
N ASN A 8 24.01 -9.99 -19.71
CA ASN A 8 22.61 -10.37 -19.61
C ASN A 8 22.30 -11.40 -20.73
N VAL A 9 21.97 -12.62 -20.36
CA VAL A 9 21.57 -13.67 -21.31
C VAL A 9 20.04 -13.62 -21.41
N VAL A 10 19.53 -13.01 -22.45
CA VAL A 10 18.11 -13.05 -22.79
C VAL A 10 17.84 -14.37 -23.50
N PRO A 11 16.89 -15.21 -23.03
CA PRO A 11 16.55 -16.46 -23.71
C PRO A 11 15.97 -16.16 -25.09
N ALA A 12 16.41 -16.92 -26.09
CA ALA A 12 15.84 -16.85 -27.44
C ALA A 12 14.50 -17.59 -27.46
N VAL A 13 13.41 -16.86 -27.28
CA VAL A 13 12.05 -17.41 -27.45
C VAL A 13 11.83 -17.70 -28.93
N PRO A 14 11.35 -18.93 -29.31
CA PRO A 14 11.06 -19.26 -30.70
C PRO A 14 10.07 -18.26 -31.32
N ALA A 15 10.22 -17.98 -32.64
CA ALA A 15 9.40 -17.02 -33.36
C ALA A 15 7.88 -17.25 -33.22
N ALA A 16 7.46 -18.53 -33.24
CA ALA A 16 6.04 -18.91 -33.04
C ALA A 16 5.49 -18.55 -31.65
N LEU A 17 6.35 -18.31 -30.67
CA LEU A 17 6.01 -18.00 -29.27
C LEU A 17 6.53 -16.60 -28.86
N ALA A 18 6.97 -15.78 -29.84
CA ALA A 18 7.54 -14.44 -29.57
C ALA A 18 6.67 -13.56 -28.64
N PRO A 19 5.31 -13.60 -28.69
CA PRO A 19 4.48 -12.81 -27.79
C PRO A 19 4.68 -13.10 -26.30
N LEU A 20 5.22 -14.27 -25.91
CA LEU A 20 5.50 -14.57 -24.49
C LEU A 20 6.43 -13.56 -23.84
N SER A 21 7.35 -12.96 -24.61
CA SER A 21 8.25 -11.92 -24.07
C SER A 21 7.47 -10.67 -23.68
N GLU A 22 6.58 -10.17 -24.52
CA GLU A 22 5.74 -9.01 -24.22
C GLU A 22 4.80 -9.29 -23.03
N LEU A 23 4.16 -10.48 -23.04
CA LEU A 23 3.31 -10.93 -21.93
C LEU A 23 4.05 -10.97 -20.60
N ALA A 24 5.33 -11.38 -20.57
CA ALA A 24 6.13 -11.44 -19.36
C ALA A 24 6.54 -10.06 -18.84
N PHE A 25 6.78 -9.09 -19.73
CA PHE A 25 7.18 -7.73 -19.35
C PHE A 25 6.00 -6.81 -19.00
N ASN A 26 4.79 -7.06 -19.50
CA ASN A 26 3.61 -6.30 -19.07
C ASN A 26 2.98 -6.99 -17.87
N LEU A 27 3.06 -6.33 -16.69
CA LEU A 27 2.55 -6.91 -15.44
C LEU A 27 1.03 -7.14 -15.42
N HIS A 28 0.30 -6.91 -16.51
CA HIS A 28 -1.10 -7.31 -16.67
C HIS A 28 -1.30 -8.80 -16.39
N TRP A 29 -0.35 -9.66 -16.74
CA TRP A 29 -0.42 -11.09 -16.47
C TRP A 29 -0.66 -11.40 -14.97
N THR A 30 -0.29 -10.50 -14.06
CA THR A 30 -0.44 -10.74 -12.61
C THR A 30 -1.90 -10.79 -12.15
N TRP A 31 -2.85 -10.35 -12.99
CA TRP A 31 -4.28 -10.45 -12.73
C TRP A 31 -5.10 -11.03 -13.92
N ASP A 32 -4.43 -11.40 -15.02
CA ASP A 32 -5.01 -12.21 -16.10
C ASP A 32 -4.75 -13.70 -15.84
N ARG A 33 -5.78 -14.41 -15.37
CA ARG A 33 -5.69 -15.82 -15.00
C ARG A 33 -5.32 -16.74 -16.15
N GLU A 34 -5.85 -16.47 -17.34
CA GLU A 34 -5.58 -17.30 -18.51
C GLU A 34 -4.13 -17.17 -18.94
N THR A 35 -3.54 -15.98 -18.84
CA THR A 35 -2.11 -15.77 -19.08
C THR A 35 -1.25 -16.44 -18.01
N GLN A 36 -1.67 -16.45 -16.74
CA GLN A 36 -0.97 -17.22 -15.70
C GLN A 36 -1.01 -18.73 -16.00
N GLN A 37 -2.16 -19.28 -16.40
CA GLN A 37 -2.32 -20.67 -16.78
C GLN A 37 -1.47 -21.02 -18.01
N LEU A 38 -1.35 -20.11 -18.99
CA LEU A 38 -0.45 -20.27 -20.12
C LEU A 38 1.00 -20.42 -19.64
N PHE A 39 1.52 -19.52 -18.79
CA PHE A 39 2.88 -19.65 -18.27
C PHE A 39 3.08 -20.94 -17.49
N GLU A 40 2.13 -21.35 -16.67
CA GLU A 40 2.19 -22.62 -15.92
C GLU A 40 2.23 -23.81 -16.87
N SER A 41 1.50 -23.81 -18.00
CA SER A 41 1.44 -24.90 -18.98
C SER A 41 2.74 -25.08 -19.75
N LEU A 42 3.59 -24.05 -19.84
CA LEU A 42 4.89 -24.17 -20.51
C LEU A 42 5.80 -25.17 -19.77
N ASP A 43 5.86 -25.10 -18.47
CA ASP A 43 6.51 -26.06 -17.57
C ASP A 43 6.04 -25.85 -16.11
N PRO A 44 5.10 -26.68 -15.60
CA PRO A 44 4.58 -26.50 -14.23
C PRO A 44 5.63 -26.63 -13.13
N GLY A 45 6.67 -27.46 -13.36
CA GLY A 45 7.77 -27.64 -12.40
C GLY A 45 8.65 -26.40 -12.30
N LEU A 46 9.06 -25.87 -13.46
CA LEU A 46 9.82 -24.60 -13.50
C LEU A 46 8.98 -23.43 -13.00
N TRP A 47 7.70 -23.32 -13.38
CA TRP A 47 6.80 -22.27 -12.89
C TRP A 47 6.79 -22.19 -11.38
N LYS A 48 6.63 -23.34 -10.71
CA LYS A 48 6.67 -23.40 -9.25
C LYS A 48 8.06 -23.07 -8.67
N SER A 49 9.13 -23.63 -9.25
CA SER A 49 10.48 -23.47 -8.73
C SER A 49 11.07 -22.08 -8.95
N THR A 50 10.62 -21.34 -9.98
CA THR A 50 10.98 -19.95 -10.27
C THR A 50 10.15 -18.94 -9.49
N GLY A 51 9.25 -19.37 -8.61
CA GLY A 51 8.41 -18.50 -7.81
C GLY A 51 7.27 -17.86 -8.61
N ARG A 52 6.79 -18.51 -9.67
CA ARG A 52 5.78 -18.00 -10.61
C ARG A 52 6.21 -16.69 -11.30
N ASP A 53 7.48 -16.59 -11.62
CA ASP A 53 8.05 -15.46 -12.35
C ASP A 53 8.22 -15.84 -13.82
N PRO A 54 7.48 -15.20 -14.75
CA PRO A 54 7.55 -15.52 -16.18
C PRO A 54 8.95 -15.32 -16.77
N LEU A 55 9.67 -14.26 -16.38
CA LEU A 55 11.01 -14.00 -16.91
C LEU A 55 11.98 -15.10 -16.52
N ARG A 56 11.95 -15.51 -15.26
CA ARG A 56 12.78 -16.62 -14.75
C ARG A 56 12.37 -17.95 -15.36
N LEU A 57 11.05 -18.18 -15.55
CA LEU A 57 10.56 -19.36 -16.23
C LEU A 57 11.10 -19.43 -17.65
N LEU A 58 10.90 -18.36 -18.46
CA LEU A 58 11.35 -18.31 -19.85
C LEU A 58 12.85 -18.50 -19.97
N ALA A 59 13.63 -17.95 -19.04
CA ALA A 59 15.09 -18.11 -18.97
C ALA A 59 15.53 -19.54 -18.62
N ALA A 60 14.71 -20.30 -17.89
CA ALA A 60 15.05 -21.65 -17.43
C ALA A 60 14.60 -22.77 -18.39
N ILE A 61 13.74 -22.49 -19.34
CA ILE A 61 13.25 -23.48 -20.30
C ILE A 61 14.39 -23.94 -21.22
N SER A 62 14.60 -25.27 -21.30
CA SER A 62 15.66 -25.87 -22.12
C SER A 62 15.35 -25.72 -23.63
N ALA A 63 16.41 -25.74 -24.47
CA ALA A 63 16.25 -25.69 -25.93
C ALA A 63 15.35 -26.81 -26.50
N ALA A 64 15.46 -28.03 -25.95
CA ALA A 64 14.59 -29.16 -26.36
C ALA A 64 13.13 -28.92 -25.98
N ARG A 65 12.87 -28.36 -24.79
CA ARG A 65 11.51 -27.99 -24.37
C ARG A 65 10.95 -26.84 -25.23
N TRP A 66 11.76 -25.84 -25.58
CA TRP A 66 11.39 -24.77 -26.50
C TRP A 66 10.99 -25.30 -27.87
N ALA A 67 11.74 -26.24 -28.43
CA ALA A 67 11.39 -26.88 -29.73
C ALA A 67 10.05 -27.63 -29.66
N ALA A 68 9.81 -28.34 -28.53
CA ALA A 68 8.55 -29.07 -28.35
C ALA A 68 7.35 -28.09 -28.19
N LEU A 69 7.51 -27.00 -27.44
CA LEU A 69 6.47 -25.99 -27.26
C LEU A 69 6.15 -25.25 -28.55
N ALA A 70 7.17 -24.86 -29.34
CA ALA A 70 6.98 -24.20 -30.64
C ALA A 70 6.30 -25.08 -31.68
N GLY A 71 6.45 -26.42 -31.59
CA GLY A 71 5.77 -27.41 -32.42
C GLY A 71 4.37 -27.77 -31.91
N ASN A 72 3.94 -27.29 -30.74
CA ASN A 72 2.61 -27.62 -30.23
C ASN A 72 1.59 -26.54 -30.63
N PRO A 73 0.60 -26.88 -31.54
CA PRO A 73 -0.37 -25.90 -32.02
C PRO A 73 -1.27 -25.31 -30.91
N ASP A 74 -1.56 -26.06 -29.83
CA ASP A 74 -2.39 -25.58 -28.72
C ASP A 74 -1.66 -24.48 -27.92
N ILE A 75 -0.36 -24.67 -27.69
CA ILE A 75 0.46 -23.67 -26.99
C ILE A 75 0.63 -22.41 -27.85
N VAL A 76 0.86 -22.56 -29.15
CA VAL A 76 0.96 -21.41 -30.05
C VAL A 76 -0.38 -20.67 -30.13
N SER A 77 -1.50 -21.37 -30.20
CA SER A 77 -2.84 -20.79 -30.20
C SER A 77 -3.13 -20.06 -28.87
N ALA A 78 -2.83 -20.68 -27.72
CA ALA A 78 -2.98 -20.06 -26.40
C ALA A 78 -2.11 -18.81 -26.23
N THR A 79 -0.88 -18.82 -26.76
CA THR A 79 0.04 -17.67 -26.76
C THR A 79 -0.54 -16.50 -27.55
N ASN A 80 -1.06 -16.76 -28.76
CA ASN A 80 -1.68 -15.74 -29.59
C ASN A 80 -2.95 -15.16 -28.90
N ALA A 81 -3.81 -16.01 -28.35
CA ALA A 81 -4.99 -15.59 -27.63
C ALA A 81 -4.65 -14.71 -26.40
N ALA A 82 -3.60 -15.07 -25.65
CA ALA A 82 -3.11 -14.24 -24.54
C ALA A 82 -2.59 -12.87 -25.03
N SER A 83 -1.88 -12.82 -26.15
CA SER A 83 -1.41 -11.57 -26.76
C SER A 83 -2.58 -10.69 -27.24
N GLU A 84 -3.63 -11.28 -27.80
CA GLU A 84 -4.84 -10.55 -28.20
C GLU A 84 -5.58 -10.00 -26.97
N ARG A 85 -5.72 -10.77 -25.89
CA ARG A 85 -6.29 -10.28 -24.63
C ARG A 85 -5.48 -9.12 -24.05
N LEU A 86 -4.15 -9.21 -24.03
CA LEU A 86 -3.32 -8.11 -23.58
C LEU A 86 -3.53 -6.85 -24.44
N ARG A 87 -3.59 -7.00 -25.76
CA ARG A 87 -3.85 -5.88 -26.68
C ARG A 87 -5.22 -5.27 -26.41
N ASP A 88 -6.26 -6.08 -26.27
CA ASP A 88 -7.59 -5.59 -25.89
C ASP A 88 -7.57 -4.88 -24.53
N ALA A 89 -6.89 -5.46 -23.53
CA ALA A 89 -6.73 -4.85 -22.22
C ALA A 89 -6.06 -3.49 -22.30
N VAL A 90 -5.08 -3.29 -23.19
CA VAL A 90 -4.30 -2.04 -23.30
C VAL A 90 -4.97 -1.01 -24.22
N GLU A 91 -5.61 -1.42 -25.33
CA GLU A 91 -6.04 -0.53 -26.41
C GLU A 91 -7.55 -0.27 -26.45
N ALA A 92 -8.38 -1.26 -26.06
CA ALA A 92 -9.83 -1.14 -26.20
C ALA A 92 -10.41 -0.02 -25.31
N PRO A 93 -11.43 0.69 -25.74
CA PRO A 93 -12.14 1.67 -24.91
C PRO A 93 -12.65 1.04 -23.62
N ARG A 94 -12.45 1.71 -22.48
CA ARG A 94 -12.90 1.32 -21.15
C ARG A 94 -13.84 2.39 -20.58
N TRP A 95 -14.17 2.29 -19.30
CA TRP A 95 -15.07 3.22 -18.62
C TRP A 95 -14.71 4.69 -18.86
N PHE A 96 -13.43 5.06 -18.75
CA PHE A 96 -13.00 6.46 -18.88
C PHE A 96 -13.21 7.00 -20.30
N GLN A 97 -12.99 6.21 -21.36
CA GLN A 97 -13.18 6.65 -22.74
C GLN A 97 -14.65 6.96 -23.06
N GLY A 98 -15.60 6.47 -22.26
CA GLY A 98 -17.00 6.85 -22.34
C GLY A 98 -17.29 8.26 -21.79
N ARG A 99 -16.34 8.88 -21.08
CA ARG A 99 -16.47 10.21 -20.45
C ARG A 99 -15.97 11.32 -21.38
N ARG A 100 -16.70 11.53 -22.50
CA ARG A 100 -16.27 12.42 -23.60
C ARG A 100 -16.00 13.86 -23.18
N ASP A 101 -16.72 14.38 -22.17
CA ASP A 101 -16.62 15.75 -21.68
C ASP A 101 -15.62 15.92 -20.53
N SER A 102 -14.88 14.88 -20.18
CA SER A 102 -13.88 14.92 -19.11
C SER A 102 -12.77 15.92 -19.43
N PRO A 103 -12.44 16.85 -18.51
CA PRO A 103 -11.30 17.75 -18.67
C PRO A 103 -9.97 17.05 -18.47
N LEU A 104 -9.94 15.81 -17.97
CA LEU A 104 -8.74 15.09 -17.58
C LEU A 104 -7.97 14.58 -18.79
N GLY A 105 -6.69 14.98 -18.91
CA GLY A 105 -5.77 14.49 -19.93
C GLY A 105 -4.75 13.50 -19.38
N LEU A 106 -4.08 13.83 -18.26
CA LEU A 106 -3.09 12.95 -17.64
C LEU A 106 -2.95 13.23 -16.14
N VAL A 107 -2.92 12.18 -15.34
CA VAL A 107 -2.57 12.19 -13.92
C VAL A 107 -1.14 11.68 -13.74
N ALA A 108 -0.31 12.37 -12.97
CA ALA A 108 0.95 11.85 -12.44
C ALA A 108 0.75 11.43 -10.98
N TYR A 109 0.86 10.13 -10.70
CA TYR A 109 0.68 9.53 -9.38
C TYR A 109 2.04 9.23 -8.76
N PHE A 110 2.35 9.88 -7.65
CA PHE A 110 3.64 9.75 -6.96
C PHE A 110 3.50 8.96 -5.67
N SER A 111 4.30 7.91 -5.53
CA SER A 111 4.36 7.12 -4.31
C SER A 111 5.77 6.59 -4.08
N PRO A 112 6.25 6.49 -2.81
CA PRO A 112 7.56 5.90 -2.52
C PRO A 112 7.61 4.40 -2.75
N GLU A 113 6.46 3.72 -2.83
CA GLU A 113 6.36 2.27 -2.95
C GLU A 113 5.17 1.84 -3.81
N PHE A 114 5.35 0.74 -4.57
CA PHE A 114 4.32 0.15 -5.43
C PHE A 114 4.30 -1.37 -5.28
N GLY A 115 3.23 -1.91 -4.71
CA GLY A 115 2.98 -3.34 -4.54
C GLY A 115 2.18 -3.92 -5.72
N ILE A 116 2.85 -4.15 -6.86
CA ILE A 116 2.20 -4.68 -8.06
C ILE A 116 2.18 -6.22 -8.03
N SER A 117 3.34 -6.81 -7.74
CA SER A 117 3.57 -8.25 -7.74
C SER A 117 4.73 -8.61 -6.82
N GLU A 118 4.76 -9.86 -6.34
CA GLU A 118 5.90 -10.43 -5.65
C GLU A 118 7.17 -10.52 -6.53
N THR A 119 7.02 -10.50 -7.86
CA THR A 119 8.14 -10.47 -8.81
C THR A 119 8.77 -9.08 -8.95
N LEU A 120 8.10 -8.02 -8.45
CA LEU A 120 8.61 -6.66 -8.39
C LEU A 120 8.55 -6.16 -6.93
N PRO A 121 9.51 -6.52 -6.06
CA PRO A 121 9.44 -6.27 -4.63
C PRO A 121 9.80 -4.82 -4.25
N GLN A 122 9.06 -3.84 -4.77
CA GLN A 122 9.23 -2.40 -4.56
C GLN A 122 8.17 -1.84 -3.59
N TYR A 123 7.84 -2.60 -2.54
CA TYR A 123 6.84 -2.23 -1.54
C TYR A 123 7.18 -2.86 -0.18
N SER A 124 6.66 -2.26 0.89
CA SER A 124 6.79 -2.77 2.26
C SER A 124 5.45 -3.14 2.88
N GLY A 125 4.43 -2.32 2.68
CA GLY A 125 3.17 -2.43 3.40
C GLY A 125 1.94 -1.94 2.65
N GLY A 126 0.93 -1.51 3.44
CA GLY A 126 -0.39 -1.16 2.91
C GLY A 126 -0.39 -0.01 1.92
N LEU A 127 0.51 0.97 2.08
CA LEU A 127 0.64 2.12 1.17
C LEU A 127 0.99 1.67 -0.25
N GLY A 128 2.04 0.84 -0.37
CA GLY A 128 2.47 0.32 -1.66
C GLY A 128 1.46 -0.62 -2.31
N ILE A 129 0.81 -1.47 -1.51
CA ILE A 129 -0.25 -2.36 -2.01
C ILE A 129 -1.42 -1.54 -2.56
N LEU A 130 -1.82 -0.46 -1.87
CA LEU A 130 -2.87 0.42 -2.36
C LEU A 130 -2.45 1.13 -3.65
N ALA A 131 -1.22 1.64 -3.73
CA ALA A 131 -0.69 2.25 -4.94
C ALA A 131 -0.72 1.25 -6.12
N GLY A 132 -0.34 0.00 -5.89
CA GLY A 132 -0.45 -1.07 -6.87
C GLY A 132 -1.89 -1.35 -7.33
N ASP A 133 -2.81 -1.48 -6.37
CA ASP A 133 -4.24 -1.69 -6.64
C ASP A 133 -4.83 -0.50 -7.41
N HIS A 134 -4.39 0.74 -7.11
CA HIS A 134 -4.80 1.96 -7.83
C HIS A 134 -4.34 1.94 -9.30
N LEU A 135 -3.08 1.59 -9.56
CA LEU A 135 -2.54 1.53 -10.93
C LEU A 135 -3.27 0.46 -11.77
N LYS A 136 -3.50 -0.72 -11.18
CA LYS A 136 -4.22 -1.80 -11.86
C LYS A 136 -5.66 -1.41 -12.20
N ALA A 137 -6.38 -0.84 -11.23
CA ALA A 137 -7.75 -0.36 -11.46
C ALA A 137 -7.80 0.80 -12.46
N ALA A 138 -6.81 1.72 -12.43
CA ALA A 138 -6.71 2.78 -13.43
C ALA A 138 -6.47 2.22 -14.83
N SER A 139 -5.65 1.16 -14.97
CA SER A 139 -5.47 0.43 -16.20
C SER A 139 -6.78 -0.18 -16.71
N ASP A 140 -7.50 -0.92 -15.88
CA ASP A 140 -8.73 -1.61 -16.25
C ASP A 140 -9.88 -0.64 -16.60
N LEU A 141 -9.90 0.52 -15.96
CA LEU A 141 -10.87 1.59 -16.23
C LEU A 141 -10.45 2.52 -17.37
N GLY A 142 -9.22 2.40 -17.89
CA GLY A 142 -8.69 3.26 -18.96
C GLY A 142 -8.43 4.69 -18.52
N VAL A 143 -8.23 4.96 -17.22
CA VAL A 143 -7.91 6.31 -16.70
C VAL A 143 -6.50 6.71 -17.16
N PRO A 144 -6.31 7.90 -17.74
CA PRO A 144 -5.00 8.35 -18.23
C PRO A 144 -4.08 8.70 -17.05
N LEU A 145 -3.25 7.73 -16.64
CA LEU A 145 -2.40 7.83 -15.48
C LEU A 145 -0.99 7.36 -15.81
N THR A 146 -0.01 8.06 -15.28
CA THR A 146 1.38 7.64 -15.19
C THR A 146 1.83 7.67 -13.74
N ALA A 147 2.72 6.78 -13.35
CA ALA A 147 3.19 6.70 -11.97
C ALA A 147 4.70 6.96 -11.88
N VAL A 148 5.13 7.51 -10.75
CA VAL A 148 6.54 7.80 -10.44
C VAL A 148 6.88 7.26 -9.05
N GLY A 149 7.97 6.50 -8.95
CA GLY A 149 8.49 5.92 -7.73
C GLY A 149 10.01 5.88 -7.70
N LEU A 150 10.56 5.19 -6.71
CA LEU A 150 11.99 4.91 -6.59
C LEU A 150 12.28 3.45 -6.89
N LEU A 151 13.42 3.17 -7.51
CA LEU A 151 13.94 1.81 -7.65
C LEU A 151 14.87 1.52 -6.48
N TYR A 152 14.42 0.68 -5.56
CA TYR A 152 15.23 0.29 -4.42
C TYR A 152 16.10 -0.93 -4.77
N ALA A 153 17.41 -0.77 -4.65
CA ALA A 153 18.37 -1.83 -4.97
C ALA A 153 18.23 -3.08 -4.08
N GLU A 154 17.74 -2.92 -2.85
CA GLU A 154 17.54 -4.02 -1.89
C GLU A 154 16.06 -4.21 -1.53
N GLY A 155 15.16 -3.33 -1.99
CA GLY A 155 13.74 -3.35 -1.70
C GLY A 155 13.42 -3.25 -0.21
N TYR A 156 12.45 -4.07 0.24
CA TYR A 156 12.16 -4.30 1.66
C TYR A 156 12.72 -5.66 2.09
N PHE A 157 12.97 -5.85 3.40
CA PHE A 157 13.68 -7.03 3.88
C PHE A 157 12.89 -8.34 3.73
N ARG A 158 13.62 -9.45 3.63
CA ARG A 158 13.15 -10.80 3.88
C ARG A 158 13.26 -11.10 5.36
N GLN A 159 12.15 -11.60 5.93
CA GLN A 159 12.06 -11.91 7.35
C GLN A 159 12.51 -13.35 7.62
N ARG A 160 13.32 -13.51 8.64
CA ARG A 160 13.60 -14.79 9.27
C ARG A 160 13.33 -14.67 10.77
N LEU A 161 12.88 -15.73 11.40
CA LEU A 161 12.88 -15.82 12.85
C LEU A 161 14.07 -16.68 13.30
N ASN A 162 14.79 -16.19 14.31
CA ASN A 162 15.86 -16.97 14.91
C ASN A 162 15.33 -18.03 15.88
N ALA A 163 16.23 -18.76 16.56
CA ALA A 163 15.86 -19.80 17.51
C ALA A 163 15.00 -19.28 18.69
N ASP A 164 15.16 -18.01 19.06
CA ASP A 164 14.43 -17.36 20.14
C ASP A 164 13.11 -16.73 19.68
N GLY A 165 12.72 -16.93 18.40
CA GLY A 165 11.50 -16.35 17.82
C GLY A 165 11.63 -14.87 17.44
N VAL A 166 12.84 -14.29 17.48
CA VAL A 166 13.05 -12.87 17.18
C VAL A 166 13.24 -12.67 15.68
N GLN A 167 12.61 -11.62 15.16
CA GLN A 167 12.73 -11.23 13.75
C GLN A 167 14.16 -10.78 13.42
N GLU A 168 14.69 -11.33 12.33
CA GLU A 168 15.94 -10.93 11.68
C GLU A 168 15.63 -10.45 10.26
N GLU A 169 16.32 -9.38 9.82
CA GLU A 169 16.14 -8.78 8.51
C GLU A 169 17.29 -9.16 7.57
N ARG A 170 16.92 -9.59 6.36
CA ARG A 170 17.87 -9.85 5.27
C ARG A 170 17.51 -9.01 4.08
N TYR A 171 18.48 -8.36 3.47
CA TYR A 171 18.34 -7.47 2.34
C TYR A 171 19.08 -8.05 1.12
N PRO A 172 18.46 -8.97 0.37
CA PRO A 172 19.07 -9.48 -0.86
C PRO A 172 19.07 -8.36 -1.90
N PRO A 173 20.20 -8.13 -2.58
CA PRO A 173 20.23 -7.17 -3.69
C PRO A 173 19.36 -7.65 -4.83
N LEU A 174 18.68 -6.71 -5.48
CA LEU A 174 17.87 -6.93 -6.67
C LEU A 174 18.71 -6.64 -7.91
N ASP A 175 18.59 -7.51 -8.91
CA ASP A 175 19.11 -7.26 -10.24
C ASP A 175 18.02 -6.63 -11.11
N PRO A 176 18.09 -5.33 -11.45
CA PRO A 176 17.07 -4.67 -12.25
C PRO A 176 16.86 -5.29 -13.62
N LEU A 177 17.91 -5.87 -14.22
CA LEU A 177 17.85 -6.53 -15.53
C LEU A 177 17.08 -7.86 -15.49
N GLY A 178 16.96 -8.46 -14.31
CA GLY A 178 16.17 -9.67 -14.06
C GLY A 178 14.70 -9.39 -13.68
N LEU A 179 14.27 -8.12 -13.68
CA LEU A 179 12.91 -7.71 -13.36
C LEU A 179 12.12 -7.29 -14.61
N ALA A 180 10.79 -7.29 -14.52
CA ALA A 180 9.91 -6.89 -15.63
C ALA A 180 9.93 -5.38 -15.84
N MET A 181 11.10 -4.83 -16.21
CA MET A 181 11.31 -3.41 -16.50
C MET A 181 12.36 -3.21 -17.59
N HIS A 182 12.32 -2.03 -18.22
CA HIS A 182 13.29 -1.62 -19.21
C HIS A 182 13.94 -0.30 -18.81
N THR A 183 15.20 -0.13 -19.15
CA THR A 183 15.86 1.19 -19.11
C THR A 183 15.20 2.14 -20.11
N THR A 184 15.15 3.40 -19.77
CA THR A 184 14.83 4.48 -20.73
C THR A 184 16.11 5.20 -21.14
N ASP A 185 16.06 5.98 -22.22
CA ASP A 185 17.16 6.83 -22.64
C ASP A 185 17.23 8.14 -21.83
N VAL A 186 16.37 8.29 -20.81
CA VAL A 186 16.28 9.48 -19.97
C VAL A 186 17.19 9.35 -18.76
N GLN A 187 18.06 10.34 -18.60
CA GLN A 187 18.81 10.59 -17.36
C GLN A 187 18.59 12.05 -16.97
N VAL A 188 18.31 12.30 -15.71
CA VAL A 188 18.21 13.65 -15.15
C VAL A 188 19.25 13.85 -14.05
N THR A 189 19.54 15.14 -13.75
CA THR A 189 20.46 15.49 -12.68
C THR A 189 19.76 16.38 -11.67
N LEU A 190 20.02 16.12 -10.39
CA LEU A 190 19.51 16.90 -9.27
C LEU A 190 20.68 17.35 -8.39
N GLU A 191 20.71 18.63 -8.04
CA GLU A 191 21.63 19.12 -7.03
C GLU A 191 21.11 18.77 -5.65
N ILE A 192 21.91 18.03 -4.89
CA ILE A 192 21.61 17.62 -3.50
C ILE A 192 22.78 18.04 -2.62
N ALA A 193 22.59 19.07 -1.78
CA ALA A 193 23.62 19.62 -0.89
C ALA A 193 24.95 19.96 -1.62
N GLY A 194 24.86 20.54 -2.82
CA GLY A 194 26.02 20.93 -3.62
C GLY A 194 26.60 19.82 -4.51
N GLU A 195 26.11 18.59 -4.40
CA GLU A 195 26.50 17.48 -5.28
C GLU A 195 25.49 17.31 -6.43
N GLN A 196 26.02 17.09 -7.65
CA GLN A 196 25.19 16.79 -8.83
C GLN A 196 24.90 15.28 -8.89
N VAL A 197 23.71 14.89 -8.45
CA VAL A 197 23.26 13.49 -8.41
C VAL A 197 22.57 13.13 -9.72
N ARG A 198 23.12 12.13 -10.43
CA ARG A 198 22.54 11.58 -11.66
C ARG A 198 21.47 10.55 -11.30
N ILE A 199 20.37 10.56 -12.05
CA ILE A 199 19.21 9.69 -11.84
C ILE A 199 18.87 9.03 -13.16
N ASN A 200 18.99 7.71 -13.24
CA ASN A 200 18.47 6.90 -14.35
C ASN A 200 16.99 6.59 -14.13
N VAL A 201 16.31 6.24 -15.20
CA VAL A 201 14.87 5.98 -15.20
C VAL A 201 14.60 4.61 -15.78
N TRP A 202 13.92 3.77 -15.00
CA TRP A 202 13.41 2.47 -15.41
C TRP A 202 11.91 2.56 -15.66
N LYS A 203 11.43 1.89 -16.70
CA LYS A 203 10.00 1.82 -17.04
C LYS A 203 9.48 0.42 -16.77
N VAL A 204 8.43 0.34 -15.95
CA VAL A 204 7.59 -0.85 -15.72
C VAL A 204 6.25 -0.63 -16.41
N GLN A 205 5.72 -1.62 -17.10
CA GLN A 205 4.40 -1.54 -17.72
C GLN A 205 3.37 -2.30 -16.88
N VAL A 206 2.38 -1.59 -16.33
CA VAL A 206 1.29 -2.14 -15.50
C VAL A 206 -0.02 -2.05 -16.27
N GLY A 207 -0.30 -3.03 -17.13
CA GLY A 207 -1.37 -2.93 -18.11
C GLY A 207 -1.17 -1.70 -19.01
N ARG A 208 -2.08 -0.72 -18.94
CA ARG A 208 -2.01 0.57 -19.66
C ARG A 208 -1.07 1.59 -19.00
N VAL A 209 -0.84 1.46 -17.70
CA VAL A 209 -0.18 2.48 -16.88
C VAL A 209 1.33 2.29 -16.88
N PRO A 210 2.11 3.26 -17.39
CA PRO A 210 3.55 3.27 -17.21
C PRO A 210 3.91 3.72 -15.79
N LEU A 211 4.77 2.95 -15.12
CA LEU A 211 5.40 3.28 -13.85
C LEU A 211 6.88 3.56 -14.10
N TYR A 212 7.33 4.77 -13.78
CA TYR A 212 8.72 5.19 -13.88
C TYR A 212 9.38 5.12 -12.51
N LEU A 213 10.44 4.33 -12.41
CA LEU A 213 11.22 4.15 -11.19
C LEU A 213 12.57 4.85 -11.32
N LEU A 214 12.86 5.74 -10.38
CA LEU A 214 14.07 6.55 -10.33
C LEU A 214 15.18 5.81 -9.59
N ASP A 215 16.35 5.77 -10.17
CA ASP A 215 17.52 5.05 -9.68
C ASP A 215 18.73 5.97 -9.57
N THR A 216 19.30 6.11 -8.38
CA THR A 216 20.53 6.87 -8.16
C THR A 216 21.78 5.98 -8.14
N ASN A 217 21.66 4.66 -8.20
CA ASN A 217 22.79 3.71 -8.29
C ASN A 217 23.39 3.73 -9.70
N VAL A 218 23.94 4.88 -10.07
CA VAL A 218 24.44 5.23 -11.41
C VAL A 218 25.93 5.47 -11.37
N GLU A 219 26.64 5.03 -12.41
CA GLU A 219 28.06 5.32 -12.56
C GLU A 219 28.30 6.84 -12.62
N GLY A 220 29.30 7.29 -11.85
CA GLY A 220 29.67 8.72 -11.73
C GLY A 220 28.96 9.46 -10.60
N ASN A 221 28.07 8.82 -9.85
CA ASN A 221 27.62 9.30 -8.55
C ASN A 221 28.63 8.90 -7.45
N SER A 222 28.73 9.70 -6.39
CA SER A 222 29.44 9.29 -5.17
C SER A 222 28.78 8.06 -4.55
N PRO A 223 29.47 7.29 -3.69
CA PRO A 223 28.86 6.18 -2.98
C PRO A 223 27.61 6.59 -2.17
N GLU A 224 27.64 7.78 -1.57
CA GLU A 224 26.57 8.36 -0.77
C GLU A 224 25.36 8.74 -1.64
N ALA A 225 25.59 9.31 -2.80
CA ALA A 225 24.53 9.64 -3.76
C ALA A 225 23.93 8.38 -4.39
N ALA A 226 24.76 7.42 -4.78
CA ALA A 226 24.31 6.13 -5.31
C ALA A 226 23.44 5.35 -4.29
N ALA A 227 23.72 5.50 -2.99
CA ALA A 227 22.99 4.82 -1.93
C ALA A 227 21.63 5.43 -1.59
N ILE A 228 21.23 6.58 -2.17
CA ILE A 228 19.94 7.22 -1.86
C ILE A 228 18.77 6.27 -2.15
N THR A 229 18.82 5.51 -3.25
CA THR A 229 17.81 4.53 -3.62
C THR A 229 18.17 3.09 -3.27
N ASN A 230 18.94 2.85 -2.21
CA ASN A 230 19.33 1.49 -1.84
C ASN A 230 18.19 0.71 -1.15
N ARG A 231 17.51 1.30 -0.14
CA ARG A 231 16.52 0.63 0.70
C ARG A 231 15.25 1.43 0.89
N LEU A 232 14.14 0.74 0.79
CA LEU A 232 12.84 1.27 1.17
C LEU A 232 12.76 1.41 2.70
N TYR A 233 12.47 2.62 3.19
CA TYR A 233 12.43 2.95 4.63
C TYR A 233 13.73 2.63 5.38
N GLY A 234 14.86 2.63 4.68
CA GLY A 234 16.18 2.50 5.28
C GLY A 234 16.79 3.86 5.68
N GLY A 235 17.89 3.79 6.42
CA GLY A 235 18.66 4.97 6.83
C GLY A 235 18.02 5.80 7.94
N ASP A 236 18.54 7.01 8.09
CA ASP A 236 18.10 8.02 9.06
C ASP A 236 17.16 9.07 8.43
N THR A 237 16.82 10.10 9.19
CA THR A 237 15.98 11.21 8.73
C THR A 237 16.59 11.97 7.56
N GLU A 238 17.92 12.09 7.50
CA GLU A 238 18.61 12.76 6.40
C GLU A 238 18.56 11.93 5.11
N HIS A 239 18.76 10.63 5.22
CA HIS A 239 18.59 9.72 4.09
C HIS A 239 17.16 9.78 3.52
N ARG A 240 16.18 9.85 4.42
CA ARG A 240 14.78 10.01 4.06
C ARG A 240 14.51 11.28 3.27
N LEU A 241 15.02 12.42 3.75
CA LEU A 241 14.91 13.70 3.04
C LEU A 241 15.48 13.60 1.61
N ARG A 242 16.63 12.96 1.44
CA ARG A 242 17.28 12.78 0.13
C ARG A 242 16.42 11.92 -0.80
N GLN A 243 15.81 10.84 -0.31
CA GLN A 243 14.86 10.02 -1.07
C GLN A 243 13.66 10.83 -1.54
N GLU A 244 13.09 11.67 -0.67
CA GLU A 244 11.94 12.51 -0.99
C GLU A 244 12.28 13.63 -1.99
N MET A 245 13.50 14.17 -1.96
CA MET A 245 14.00 15.09 -2.98
C MET A 245 14.12 14.38 -4.34
N VAL A 246 14.70 13.19 -4.39
CA VAL A 246 14.79 12.40 -5.62
C VAL A 246 13.41 12.07 -6.17
N LEU A 247 12.49 11.59 -5.32
CA LEU A 247 11.13 11.26 -5.73
C LEU A 247 10.35 12.47 -6.23
N GLY A 248 10.31 13.54 -5.45
CA GLY A 248 9.51 14.73 -5.76
C GLY A 248 10.11 15.57 -6.88
N ILE A 249 11.30 16.14 -6.63
CA ILE A 249 11.98 17.05 -7.59
C ILE A 249 12.45 16.25 -8.81
N GLY A 250 13.16 15.14 -8.57
CA GLY A 250 13.66 14.27 -9.64
C GLY A 250 12.53 13.74 -10.51
N GLY A 251 11.42 13.33 -9.89
CA GLY A 251 10.26 12.81 -10.62
C GLY A 251 9.60 13.82 -11.56
N VAL A 252 9.48 15.09 -11.17
CA VAL A 252 8.98 16.15 -12.08
C VAL A 252 9.92 16.34 -13.25
N ARG A 253 11.24 16.42 -13.00
CA ARG A 253 12.25 16.55 -14.07
C ARG A 253 12.20 15.37 -15.04
N VAL A 254 12.03 14.15 -14.53
CA VAL A 254 11.87 12.95 -15.36
C VAL A 254 10.64 13.03 -16.24
N LEU A 255 9.48 13.43 -15.68
CA LEU A 255 8.27 13.60 -16.49
C LEU A 255 8.48 14.61 -17.63
N ARG A 256 9.17 15.73 -17.36
CA ARG A 256 9.50 16.73 -18.39
C ARG A 256 10.43 16.16 -19.46
N ALA A 257 11.48 15.44 -19.05
CA ALA A 257 12.43 14.81 -19.97
C ALA A 257 11.78 13.72 -20.86
N LEU A 258 10.75 13.04 -20.34
CA LEU A 258 9.92 12.09 -21.10
C LEU A 258 8.89 12.79 -22.01
N GLY A 259 8.80 14.14 -22.01
CA GLY A 259 7.79 14.89 -22.78
C GLY A 259 6.38 14.83 -22.18
N LEU A 260 6.22 14.34 -20.96
CA LEU A 260 4.92 14.21 -20.30
C LEU A 260 4.52 15.51 -19.60
N GLN A 261 3.27 15.93 -19.81
CA GLN A 261 2.69 17.15 -19.25
C GLN A 261 1.42 16.86 -18.46
N PRO A 262 1.51 16.27 -17.24
CA PRO A 262 0.36 16.00 -16.43
C PRO A 262 -0.37 17.29 -16.01
N GLN A 263 -1.68 17.25 -16.00
CA GLN A 263 -2.53 18.32 -15.48
C GLN A 263 -2.78 18.16 -13.98
N VAL A 264 -2.81 16.90 -13.52
CA VAL A 264 -3.03 16.54 -12.13
C VAL A 264 -1.79 15.86 -11.57
N PHE A 265 -1.35 16.29 -10.39
CA PHE A 265 -0.25 15.70 -9.64
C PHE A 265 -0.80 15.18 -8.31
N HIS A 266 -0.84 13.87 -8.18
CA HIS A 266 -1.32 13.21 -6.98
C HIS A 266 -0.15 12.76 -6.10
N THR A 267 -0.06 13.32 -4.91
CA THR A 267 0.88 12.90 -3.86
C THR A 267 0.23 11.90 -2.93
N ASN A 268 0.77 10.69 -2.92
CA ASN A 268 0.35 9.62 -2.03
C ASN A 268 1.15 9.72 -0.73
N GLU A 269 0.63 10.43 0.27
CA GLU A 269 1.28 10.89 1.50
C GLU A 269 2.32 12.02 1.26
N GLY A 270 3.01 12.47 2.33
CA GLY A 270 4.01 13.55 2.28
C GLY A 270 5.28 13.24 1.48
N HIS A 271 5.60 11.97 1.28
CA HIS A 271 6.87 11.49 0.74
C HIS A 271 7.28 12.04 -0.64
N ALA A 272 6.34 12.51 -1.43
CA ALA A 272 6.60 13.13 -2.72
C ALA A 272 6.33 14.65 -2.74
N GLY A 273 6.07 15.25 -1.60
CA GLY A 273 5.61 16.64 -1.48
C GLY A 273 6.49 17.66 -2.19
N PHE A 274 7.80 17.43 -2.27
CA PHE A 274 8.73 18.30 -2.97
C PHE A 274 8.49 18.42 -4.48
N LEU A 275 7.64 17.58 -5.08
CA LEU A 275 7.21 17.75 -6.47
C LEU A 275 6.55 19.14 -6.71
N SER A 276 5.84 19.63 -5.69
CA SER A 276 5.18 20.94 -5.78
C SER A 276 6.19 22.08 -5.77
N LEU A 277 7.30 21.95 -5.06
CA LEU A 277 8.39 22.95 -5.09
C LEU A 277 9.06 23.00 -6.46
N GLU A 278 9.35 21.85 -7.09
CA GLU A 278 9.95 21.86 -8.43
C GLU A 278 9.00 22.51 -9.47
N ARG A 279 7.71 22.24 -9.41
CA ARG A 279 6.70 22.87 -10.25
C ARG A 279 6.63 24.39 -10.02
N ILE A 280 6.72 24.83 -8.75
CA ILE A 280 6.81 26.26 -8.41
C ILE A 280 8.09 26.86 -9.02
N ARG A 281 9.22 26.17 -8.90
CA ARG A 281 10.50 26.64 -9.49
C ARG A 281 10.39 26.83 -11.00
N GLU A 282 9.76 25.87 -11.71
CA GLU A 282 9.53 25.98 -13.17
C GLU A 282 8.72 27.25 -13.52
N LEU A 283 7.65 27.54 -12.77
CA LEU A 283 6.81 28.72 -12.99
C LEU A 283 7.55 30.02 -12.64
N VAL A 284 8.26 30.07 -11.51
CA VAL A 284 9.07 31.25 -11.13
C VAL A 284 10.15 31.53 -12.18
N ALA A 285 10.84 30.48 -12.67
CA ALA A 285 11.82 30.63 -13.77
C ALA A 285 11.19 31.13 -15.07
N SER A 286 9.89 30.91 -15.27
CA SER A 286 9.13 31.46 -16.42
C SER A 286 8.54 32.85 -16.18
N GLY A 287 8.82 33.47 -15.02
CA GLY A 287 8.50 34.88 -14.74
C GLY A 287 7.33 35.10 -13.78
N PHE A 288 6.73 34.03 -13.23
CA PHE A 288 5.69 34.15 -12.20
C PHE A 288 6.27 34.56 -10.85
N THR A 289 5.51 35.28 -10.06
CA THR A 289 5.83 35.43 -8.64
C THR A 289 5.61 34.10 -7.91
N PHE A 290 6.28 33.90 -6.81
CA PHE A 290 6.08 32.70 -5.96
C PHE A 290 4.61 32.47 -5.62
N ARG A 291 3.88 33.53 -5.26
CA ARG A 291 2.46 33.44 -4.88
C ARG A 291 1.57 32.97 -6.05
N GLU A 292 1.80 33.48 -7.24
CA GLU A 292 1.08 33.05 -8.45
C GLU A 292 1.42 31.58 -8.79
N ALA A 293 2.71 31.23 -8.70
CA ALA A 293 3.16 29.85 -8.93
C ALA A 293 2.52 28.86 -7.93
N VAL A 294 2.42 29.23 -6.64
CA VAL A 294 1.74 28.42 -5.63
C VAL A 294 0.29 28.17 -6.00
N GLU A 295 -0.49 29.20 -6.38
CA GLU A 295 -1.90 29.04 -6.75
C GLU A 295 -2.07 28.20 -8.02
N SER A 296 -1.21 28.37 -9.02
CA SER A 296 -1.18 27.55 -10.25
C SER A 296 -0.88 26.07 -9.93
N VAL A 297 0.10 25.81 -9.07
CA VAL A 297 0.48 24.44 -8.68
C VAL A 297 -0.63 23.75 -7.87
N ARG A 298 -1.24 24.50 -6.93
CA ARG A 298 -2.36 24.01 -6.11
C ARG A 298 -3.55 23.59 -6.95
N ALA A 299 -3.89 24.32 -8.00
CA ALA A 299 -5.05 24.05 -8.83
C ALA A 299 -5.09 22.60 -9.36
N GLY A 300 -3.92 22.05 -9.76
CA GLY A 300 -3.78 20.68 -10.23
C GLY A 300 -3.24 19.70 -9.19
N GLY A 301 -3.07 20.10 -7.92
CA GLY A 301 -2.54 19.28 -6.83
C GLY A 301 -3.62 18.48 -6.11
N VAL A 302 -3.35 17.19 -5.89
CA VAL A 302 -4.16 16.28 -5.05
C VAL A 302 -3.25 15.65 -4.00
N PHE A 303 -3.66 15.68 -2.75
CA PHE A 303 -2.95 15.09 -1.61
C PHE A 303 -3.81 14.07 -0.89
N THR A 304 -3.34 12.83 -0.79
CA THR A 304 -4.02 11.80 -0.01
C THR A 304 -3.18 11.45 1.21
N THR A 305 -3.74 11.62 2.42
CA THR A 305 -3.10 11.15 3.65
C THR A 305 -3.53 9.73 3.99
N HIS A 306 -2.58 8.92 4.46
CA HIS A 306 -2.78 7.53 4.88
C HIS A 306 -2.45 7.31 6.36
N THR A 307 -2.05 8.37 7.06
CA THR A 307 -1.50 8.30 8.40
C THR A 307 -2.43 8.98 9.40
N PRO A 308 -3.05 8.22 10.34
CA PRO A 308 -3.93 8.78 11.36
C PRO A 308 -3.18 9.26 12.62
N VAL A 309 -1.84 9.22 12.61
CA VAL A 309 -1.01 9.55 13.78
C VAL A 309 0.14 10.48 13.40
N PRO A 310 0.38 11.57 14.17
CA PRO A 310 1.45 12.54 13.86
C PRO A 310 2.85 11.91 13.78
N ALA A 311 3.12 10.86 14.56
CA ALA A 311 4.42 10.17 14.57
C ALA A 311 4.76 9.44 13.26
N GLY A 312 3.79 9.21 12.37
CA GLY A 312 4.00 8.59 11.06
C GLY A 312 4.25 9.59 9.93
N ILE A 313 4.28 10.90 10.22
CA ILE A 313 4.52 11.98 9.26
C ILE A 313 6.00 12.36 9.29
N ASP A 314 6.64 12.42 8.11
CA ASP A 314 8.02 12.87 8.01
C ASP A 314 8.16 14.36 8.38
N ARG A 315 9.11 14.67 9.27
CA ARG A 315 9.37 16.00 9.78
C ARG A 315 10.87 16.25 9.87
N PHE A 316 11.36 17.33 9.25
CA PHE A 316 12.76 17.64 9.11
C PHE A 316 13.15 18.86 9.94
N SER A 317 14.32 18.81 10.59
CA SER A 317 14.80 19.94 11.40
C SER A 317 15.16 21.14 10.52
N PRO A 318 15.10 22.38 11.05
CA PRO A 318 15.52 23.59 10.33
C PRO A 318 16.95 23.51 9.81
N GLU A 319 17.87 22.90 10.58
CA GLU A 319 19.27 22.73 10.18
C GLU A 319 19.39 21.81 8.96
N LEU A 320 18.64 20.70 8.97
CA LEU A 320 18.62 19.76 7.87
C LEU A 320 18.00 20.40 6.62
N MET A 321 16.90 21.10 6.77
CA MET A 321 16.27 21.84 5.66
C MET A 321 17.21 22.93 5.12
N LYS A 322 17.94 23.65 5.98
CA LYS A 322 18.91 24.67 5.57
C LYS A 322 20.06 24.07 4.77
N LYS A 323 20.54 22.88 5.16
CA LYS A 323 21.61 22.17 4.44
C LYS A 323 21.20 21.87 2.98
N TYR A 324 19.95 21.49 2.74
CA TYR A 324 19.48 21.01 1.43
C TYR A 324 18.75 22.08 0.62
N PHE A 325 18.06 23.01 1.26
CA PHE A 325 17.23 24.01 0.59
C PHE A 325 17.69 25.45 0.80
N GLY A 326 18.71 25.71 1.65
CA GLY A 326 19.15 27.05 1.96
C GLY A 326 19.59 27.86 0.73
N THR A 327 20.34 27.25 -0.18
CA THR A 327 20.75 27.86 -1.44
C THR A 327 19.66 27.82 -2.52
N LEU A 328 18.78 26.83 -2.45
CA LEU A 328 17.70 26.64 -3.41
C LEU A 328 16.54 27.62 -3.21
N ALA A 329 16.35 28.16 -2.01
CA ALA A 329 15.22 29.06 -1.69
C ALA A 329 15.12 30.24 -2.68
N ALA A 330 16.25 30.82 -3.07
CA ALA A 330 16.29 31.91 -4.08
C ALA A 330 15.74 31.48 -5.45
N SER A 331 15.88 30.22 -5.84
CA SER A 331 15.35 29.69 -7.11
C SER A 331 13.82 29.58 -7.12
N TYR A 332 13.19 29.60 -5.94
CA TYR A 332 11.74 29.70 -5.78
C TYR A 332 11.25 31.15 -5.63
N GLY A 333 12.18 32.14 -5.65
CA GLY A 333 11.83 33.55 -5.48
C GLY A 333 11.46 33.96 -4.04
N VAL A 334 11.95 33.22 -3.03
CA VAL A 334 11.62 33.41 -1.62
C VAL A 334 12.88 33.34 -0.74
N THR A 335 12.77 33.78 0.52
CA THR A 335 13.78 33.54 1.54
C THR A 335 13.70 32.10 2.05
N PHE A 336 14.73 31.64 2.78
CA PHE A 336 14.69 30.33 3.42
C PHE A 336 13.56 30.27 4.49
N ASP A 337 13.32 31.36 5.21
CA ASP A 337 12.27 31.42 6.24
C ASP A 337 10.87 31.33 5.60
N ASP A 338 10.64 31.96 4.44
CA ASP A 338 9.40 31.82 3.68
C ASP A 338 9.20 30.36 3.21
N LEU A 339 10.28 29.68 2.80
CA LEU A 339 10.23 28.28 2.42
C LEU A 339 9.88 27.39 3.63
N MET A 340 10.53 27.63 4.79
CA MET A 340 10.21 26.91 6.03
C MET A 340 8.74 27.11 6.43
N ALA A 341 8.18 28.30 6.25
CA ALA A 341 6.78 28.59 6.58
C ALA A 341 5.79 27.70 5.82
N ILE A 342 6.16 27.14 4.65
CA ILE A 342 5.27 26.24 3.87
C ILE A 342 4.99 24.94 4.66
N GLY A 343 5.99 24.41 5.39
CA GLY A 343 5.89 23.18 6.18
C GLY A 343 5.73 23.40 7.67
N SER A 344 5.65 24.65 8.15
CA SER A 344 5.56 24.97 9.59
C SER A 344 4.13 25.20 10.04
N ARG A 345 3.84 24.92 11.31
CA ARG A 345 2.56 25.22 11.98
C ARG A 345 2.80 26.06 13.24
N ASP A 346 1.91 27.00 13.51
CA ASP A 346 2.02 27.88 14.67
C ASP A 346 1.85 27.14 16.01
N ASP A 347 1.12 26.03 16.00
CA ASP A 347 0.87 25.16 17.14
C ASP A 347 1.98 24.11 17.38
N GLU A 348 2.91 23.92 16.42
CA GLU A 348 4.09 23.07 16.55
C GLU A 348 5.32 23.88 16.97
N LYS A 349 5.75 23.71 18.24
CA LYS A 349 6.82 24.52 18.84
C LYS A 349 8.24 24.05 18.52
N ASP A 350 8.42 22.90 17.88
CA ASP A 350 9.73 22.34 17.58
C ASP A 350 10.36 22.87 16.29
N GLY A 351 9.66 23.74 15.56
CA GLY A 351 10.13 24.43 14.35
C GLY A 351 10.45 23.53 13.17
N LYS A 352 10.08 22.26 13.21
CA LYS A 352 10.36 21.31 12.13
C LYS A 352 9.48 21.56 10.92
N PHE A 353 10.04 21.27 9.77
CA PHE A 353 9.32 21.25 8.49
C PHE A 353 8.52 19.95 8.39
N ASN A 354 7.20 20.05 8.29
CA ASN A 354 6.26 18.94 8.26
C ASN A 354 5.76 18.70 6.83
N MET A 355 6.04 17.51 6.29
CA MET A 355 5.76 17.16 4.90
C MET A 355 4.25 17.06 4.60
N ALA A 356 3.43 16.66 5.55
CA ALA A 356 1.98 16.64 5.37
C ALA A 356 1.40 18.05 5.35
N VAL A 357 1.92 18.95 6.19
CA VAL A 357 1.55 20.38 6.19
C VAL A 357 1.86 21.03 4.84
N MET A 358 3.07 20.80 4.32
CA MET A 358 3.42 21.25 2.98
C MET A 358 2.50 20.67 1.91
N GLY A 359 2.23 19.35 1.97
CA GLY A 359 1.34 18.66 1.04
C GLY A 359 -0.06 19.28 1.02
N LEU A 360 -0.65 19.53 2.20
CA LEU A 360 -1.97 20.14 2.33
C LEU A 360 -2.00 21.59 1.86
N ARG A 361 -0.95 22.38 2.10
CA ARG A 361 -0.87 23.78 1.65
C ARG A 361 -0.69 23.91 0.14
N LEU A 362 0.04 22.98 -0.48
CA LEU A 362 0.37 23.00 -1.90
C LEU A 362 -0.56 22.15 -2.77
N ALA A 363 -1.58 21.52 -2.19
CA ALA A 363 -2.65 20.83 -2.91
C ALA A 363 -3.95 21.64 -2.87
N GLY A 364 -4.67 21.67 -3.97
CA GLY A 364 -6.01 22.25 -4.04
C GLY A 364 -7.10 21.32 -3.54
N ARG A 365 -6.79 20.03 -3.41
CA ARG A 365 -7.69 18.97 -2.95
C ARG A 365 -6.95 18.00 -2.08
N ALA A 366 -7.60 17.60 -0.96
CA ALA A 366 -7.03 16.62 -0.04
C ALA A 366 -8.11 15.66 0.46
N ASN A 367 -7.70 14.41 0.73
CA ASN A 367 -8.60 13.39 1.29
C ASN A 367 -7.88 12.43 2.24
N GLY A 368 -8.65 11.92 3.21
CA GLY A 368 -8.35 10.69 3.94
C GLY A 368 -8.88 9.46 3.20
N VAL A 369 -8.59 8.26 3.73
CA VAL A 369 -8.80 6.98 3.04
C VAL A 369 -9.91 6.10 3.63
N ALA A 370 -10.71 6.66 4.53
CA ALA A 370 -11.98 6.17 5.06
C ALA A 370 -12.75 7.38 5.63
N GLN A 371 -14.05 7.28 5.88
CA GLN A 371 -14.84 8.40 6.41
C GLN A 371 -14.30 8.85 7.77
N LEU A 372 -14.12 7.90 8.70
CA LEU A 372 -13.54 8.17 10.01
C LEU A 372 -12.11 8.77 9.90
N HIS A 373 -11.29 8.27 8.97
CA HIS A 373 -9.95 8.82 8.76
C HIS A 373 -9.99 10.26 8.22
N GLY A 374 -10.97 10.60 7.39
CA GLY A 374 -11.22 11.98 6.99
C GLY A 374 -11.54 12.89 8.19
N GLU A 375 -12.35 12.41 9.14
CA GLU A 375 -12.68 13.13 10.38
C GLU A 375 -11.44 13.34 11.25
N VAL A 376 -10.67 12.27 11.51
CA VAL A 376 -9.40 12.31 12.25
C VAL A 376 -8.40 13.26 11.58
N SER A 377 -8.31 13.24 10.24
CA SER A 377 -7.42 14.13 9.50
C SER A 377 -7.85 15.60 9.61
N ARG A 378 -9.15 15.89 9.54
CA ARG A 378 -9.67 17.25 9.76
C ARG A 378 -9.34 17.77 11.16
N GLU A 379 -9.46 16.91 12.18
CA GLU A 379 -9.08 17.24 13.55
C GLU A 379 -7.59 17.50 13.67
N MET A 380 -6.76 16.58 13.18
CA MET A 380 -5.28 16.64 13.26
C MET A 380 -4.71 17.87 12.58
N PHE A 381 -5.32 18.33 11.48
CA PHE A 381 -4.84 19.47 10.69
C PHE A 381 -5.71 20.72 10.80
N ALA A 382 -6.66 20.80 11.73
CA ALA A 382 -7.54 21.96 11.93
C ALA A 382 -6.77 23.27 12.11
N GLY A 383 -5.60 23.24 12.76
CA GLY A 383 -4.74 24.40 12.96
C GLY A 383 -4.24 25.08 11.67
N LEU A 384 -4.32 24.42 10.50
CA LEU A 384 -4.01 25.04 9.21
C LEU A 384 -5.12 25.97 8.72
N TRP A 385 -6.33 25.85 9.28
CA TRP A 385 -7.52 26.66 8.94
C TRP A 385 -8.15 27.21 10.22
N PRO A 386 -7.47 28.15 10.94
CA PRO A 386 -7.84 28.54 12.31
C PRO A 386 -9.24 29.14 12.47
N ASN A 387 -9.87 29.59 11.41
CA ASN A 387 -11.22 30.19 11.45
C ASN A 387 -12.28 29.32 10.75
N VAL A 388 -11.96 28.06 10.47
CA VAL A 388 -12.87 27.12 9.82
C VAL A 388 -13.30 26.08 10.85
N PRO A 389 -14.62 25.81 11.01
CA PRO A 389 -15.07 24.72 11.84
C PRO A 389 -14.44 23.38 11.42
N GLN A 390 -14.10 22.51 12.36
CA GLN A 390 -13.43 21.23 12.07
C GLN A 390 -14.15 20.40 10.96
N ALA A 391 -15.48 20.39 10.98
CA ALA A 391 -16.27 19.65 9.99
C ALA A 391 -16.16 20.23 8.56
N GLU A 392 -15.72 21.48 8.43
CA GLU A 392 -15.58 22.21 7.15
C GLU A 392 -14.12 22.34 6.69
N VAL A 393 -13.15 21.82 7.46
CA VAL A 393 -11.76 21.72 7.04
C VAL A 393 -11.71 20.99 5.70
N PRO A 394 -11.02 21.53 4.65
CA PRO A 394 -11.12 21.02 3.28
C PRO A 394 -10.32 19.72 3.04
N ILE A 395 -10.53 18.72 3.91
CA ILE A 395 -10.04 17.36 3.77
C ILE A 395 -11.26 16.45 3.65
N GLY A 396 -11.48 15.91 2.45
CA GLY A 396 -12.54 14.96 2.18
C GLY A 396 -12.17 13.54 2.61
N ALA A 397 -12.97 12.57 2.18
CA ALA A 397 -12.66 11.15 2.32
C ALA A 397 -13.05 10.39 1.06
N ILE A 398 -12.16 9.54 0.58
CA ILE A 398 -12.45 8.50 -0.42
C ILE A 398 -11.99 7.19 0.20
N THR A 399 -12.94 6.35 0.58
CA THR A 399 -12.62 5.06 1.19
C THR A 399 -11.86 4.19 0.22
N ASN A 400 -10.74 3.62 0.67
CA ASN A 400 -9.93 2.73 -0.16
C ASN A 400 -10.76 1.56 -0.72
N GLY A 401 -10.29 1.01 -1.81
CA GLY A 401 -10.75 -0.23 -2.40
C GLY A 401 -9.58 -1.13 -2.75
N VAL A 402 -9.85 -2.38 -3.08
CA VAL A 402 -8.84 -3.37 -3.45
C VAL A 402 -9.05 -3.85 -4.88
N HIS A 403 -7.96 -4.13 -5.61
CA HIS A 403 -8.04 -4.62 -6.97
C HIS A 403 -8.51 -6.08 -6.96
N ALA A 404 -9.81 -6.27 -7.14
CA ALA A 404 -10.45 -7.55 -6.93
C ALA A 404 -9.89 -8.70 -7.80
N PRO A 405 -9.55 -8.53 -9.09
CA PRO A 405 -8.94 -9.60 -9.89
C PRO A 405 -7.57 -10.07 -9.35
N THR A 406 -6.81 -9.21 -8.66
CA THR A 406 -5.54 -9.60 -8.01
C THR A 406 -5.76 -10.45 -6.75
N TRP A 407 -6.80 -10.17 -5.97
CA TRP A 407 -6.93 -10.70 -4.61
C TRP A 407 -7.95 -11.82 -4.46
N VAL A 408 -8.93 -11.92 -5.35
CA VAL A 408 -9.95 -12.98 -5.30
C VAL A 408 -9.41 -14.29 -5.85
N GLY A 409 -9.59 -15.37 -5.09
CA GLY A 409 -9.10 -16.70 -5.43
C GLY A 409 -9.82 -17.35 -6.61
N ASP A 410 -9.12 -18.29 -7.28
CA ASP A 410 -9.62 -18.99 -8.45
C ASP A 410 -10.89 -19.82 -8.21
N HIS A 411 -11.16 -20.17 -6.94
CA HIS A 411 -12.36 -20.90 -6.57
C HIS A 411 -13.58 -20.01 -6.36
N ILE A 412 -13.37 -18.72 -6.03
CA ILE A 412 -14.43 -17.75 -5.76
C ILE A 412 -14.81 -16.93 -7.00
N ALA A 413 -13.82 -16.53 -7.80
CA ALA A 413 -14.07 -15.66 -8.94
C ALA A 413 -15.08 -16.23 -9.97
N PRO A 414 -15.11 -17.55 -10.29
CA PRO A 414 -16.14 -18.09 -11.16
C PRO A 414 -17.55 -17.98 -10.58
N LEU A 415 -17.69 -18.07 -9.25
CA LEU A 415 -18.98 -17.89 -8.58
C LEU A 415 -19.46 -16.44 -8.70
N LEU A 416 -18.56 -15.47 -8.50
CA LEU A 416 -18.87 -14.06 -8.67
C LEU A 416 -19.20 -13.72 -10.13
N ALA A 417 -18.42 -14.24 -11.08
CA ALA A 417 -18.70 -14.06 -12.52
C ALA A 417 -20.06 -14.65 -12.92
N LYS A 418 -20.45 -15.81 -12.40
CA LYS A 418 -21.73 -16.46 -12.63
C LYS A 418 -22.91 -15.68 -12.06
N SER A 419 -22.75 -15.05 -10.89
CA SER A 419 -23.84 -14.45 -10.13
C SER A 419 -23.98 -12.94 -10.33
N VAL A 420 -22.88 -12.24 -10.54
CA VAL A 420 -22.82 -10.76 -10.66
C VAL A 420 -22.62 -10.35 -12.13
N GLY A 421 -21.87 -11.13 -12.89
CA GLY A 421 -21.51 -10.87 -14.27
C GLY A 421 -20.01 -10.92 -14.52
N PRO A 422 -19.56 -10.97 -15.78
CA PRO A 422 -18.15 -11.17 -16.13
C PRO A 422 -17.22 -10.04 -15.66
N VAL A 423 -17.73 -8.82 -15.51
CA VAL A 423 -17.01 -7.64 -15.00
C VAL A 423 -17.54 -7.27 -13.61
N TRP A 424 -17.57 -8.25 -12.72
CA TRP A 424 -18.16 -8.14 -11.39
C TRP A 424 -17.46 -7.13 -10.46
N ASP A 425 -16.19 -6.89 -10.63
CA ASP A 425 -15.40 -5.92 -9.82
C ASP A 425 -15.78 -4.45 -10.10
N GLY A 426 -16.36 -4.17 -11.26
CA GLY A 426 -16.91 -2.87 -11.61
C GLY A 426 -18.44 -2.78 -11.60
N ALA A 427 -19.12 -3.87 -11.16
CA ALA A 427 -20.58 -3.97 -11.17
C ALA A 427 -21.24 -3.09 -10.10
N ASP A 428 -22.47 -2.72 -10.36
CA ASP A 428 -23.32 -1.95 -9.44
C ASP A 428 -23.95 -2.82 -8.35
N GLU A 429 -24.56 -2.19 -7.37
CA GLU A 429 -25.22 -2.85 -6.24
C GLU A 429 -26.35 -3.81 -6.70
N ALA A 430 -27.09 -3.46 -7.75
CA ALA A 430 -28.17 -4.29 -8.27
C ALA A 430 -27.63 -5.62 -8.80
N SER A 431 -26.50 -5.59 -9.51
CA SER A 431 -25.82 -6.78 -10.03
C SER A 431 -25.32 -7.68 -8.88
N TRP A 432 -24.75 -7.10 -7.84
CA TRP A 432 -24.26 -7.87 -6.67
C TRP A 432 -25.39 -8.57 -5.89
N SER A 433 -26.64 -8.15 -6.06
CA SER A 433 -27.78 -8.88 -5.48
C SER A 433 -27.92 -10.31 -5.99
N GLY A 434 -27.29 -10.62 -7.12
CA GLY A 434 -27.28 -11.97 -7.72
C GLY A 434 -26.58 -13.03 -6.87
N VAL A 435 -25.65 -12.64 -5.97
CA VAL A 435 -24.94 -13.60 -5.08
C VAL A 435 -25.87 -14.39 -4.17
N GLY A 436 -27.04 -13.82 -3.83
CA GLY A 436 -28.08 -14.53 -3.06
C GLY A 436 -28.71 -15.74 -3.77
N LYS A 437 -28.45 -15.92 -5.07
CA LYS A 437 -28.96 -17.04 -5.87
C LYS A 437 -27.92 -18.17 -6.05
N LEU A 438 -26.72 -18.02 -5.49
CA LEU A 438 -25.68 -19.03 -5.55
C LEU A 438 -26.12 -20.29 -4.77
N ASP A 439 -25.80 -21.45 -5.33
CA ASP A 439 -26.01 -22.71 -4.62
C ASP A 439 -25.12 -22.78 -3.37
N PRO A 440 -25.69 -22.97 -2.18
CA PRO A 440 -24.92 -23.09 -0.94
C PRO A 440 -23.84 -24.17 -0.99
N ALA A 441 -24.07 -25.29 -1.68
CA ALA A 441 -23.10 -26.35 -1.81
C ALA A 441 -21.90 -25.93 -2.68
N GLU A 442 -22.13 -25.22 -3.79
CA GLU A 442 -21.06 -24.67 -4.62
C GLU A 442 -20.20 -23.67 -3.84
N VAL A 443 -20.84 -22.75 -3.08
CA VAL A 443 -20.15 -21.76 -2.24
C VAL A 443 -19.28 -22.45 -1.18
N TRP A 444 -19.84 -23.42 -0.47
CA TRP A 444 -19.12 -24.13 0.59
C TRP A 444 -17.96 -24.97 0.06
N ALA A 445 -18.17 -25.63 -1.10
CA ALA A 445 -17.12 -26.39 -1.78
C ALA A 445 -15.97 -25.49 -2.24
N ALA A 446 -16.26 -24.29 -2.79
CA ALA A 446 -15.24 -23.32 -3.16
C ALA A 446 -14.41 -22.85 -1.96
N ARG A 447 -15.05 -22.54 -0.82
CA ARG A 447 -14.37 -22.19 0.42
C ARG A 447 -13.52 -23.35 0.97
N ALA A 448 -14.01 -24.59 0.86
CA ALA A 448 -13.26 -25.78 1.29
C ALA A 448 -11.95 -25.95 0.51
N LYS A 449 -11.95 -25.64 -0.80
CA LYS A 449 -10.73 -25.66 -1.63
C LYS A 449 -9.72 -24.60 -1.16
N GLY A 450 -10.16 -23.36 -0.91
CA GLY A 450 -9.29 -22.31 -0.38
C GLY A 450 -8.66 -22.69 0.98
N ARG A 451 -9.44 -23.29 1.89
CA ARG A 451 -8.89 -23.80 3.16
C ARG A 451 -7.85 -24.90 2.95
N ALA A 452 -8.12 -25.83 2.03
CA ALA A 452 -7.18 -26.91 1.72
C ALA A 452 -5.86 -26.37 1.12
N GLU A 453 -5.93 -25.35 0.28
CA GLU A 453 -4.74 -24.65 -0.26
C GLU A 453 -3.92 -23.98 0.85
N LEU A 454 -4.57 -23.25 1.77
CA LEU A 454 -3.89 -22.66 2.93
C LEU A 454 -3.20 -23.71 3.78
N VAL A 455 -3.90 -24.79 4.11
CA VAL A 455 -3.32 -25.90 4.90
C VAL A 455 -2.13 -26.52 4.19
N THR A 456 -2.24 -26.79 2.89
CA THR A 456 -1.15 -27.31 2.07
C THR A 456 0.06 -26.37 2.04
N PHE A 457 -0.19 -25.09 1.88
CA PHE A 457 0.84 -24.06 1.87
C PHE A 457 1.57 -23.96 3.22
N VAL A 458 0.83 -23.99 4.34
CA VAL A 458 1.38 -23.98 5.70
C VAL A 458 2.24 -25.21 5.95
N ARG A 459 1.69 -26.40 5.65
CA ARG A 459 2.40 -27.67 5.83
C ARG A 459 3.70 -27.75 5.05
N ALA A 460 3.70 -27.27 3.81
CA ALA A 460 4.91 -27.22 2.98
C ALA A 460 6.01 -26.31 3.54
N ARG A 461 5.67 -25.33 4.38
CA ARG A 461 6.62 -24.37 4.97
C ARG A 461 7.03 -24.71 6.40
N LEU A 462 6.14 -25.26 7.20
CA LEU A 462 6.31 -25.39 8.65
C LEU A 462 6.22 -26.83 9.17
N GLY A 463 5.67 -27.78 8.38
CA GLY A 463 5.55 -29.19 8.77
C GLY A 463 4.14 -29.77 8.61
N ASP A 464 4.06 -31.09 8.45
CA ASP A 464 2.88 -31.80 7.96
C ASP A 464 1.72 -31.96 8.98
N ALA A 465 1.99 -31.83 10.28
CA ALA A 465 0.99 -32.04 11.33
C ALA A 465 0.15 -30.82 11.67
N LEU A 466 0.32 -29.69 10.91
CA LEU A 466 -0.28 -28.41 11.23
C LEU A 466 -1.61 -28.21 10.49
N LEU A 467 -2.56 -27.58 11.18
CA LEU A 467 -3.88 -27.18 10.70
C LEU A 467 -4.77 -28.32 10.20
N ASP A 468 -6.06 -28.17 10.45
CA ASP A 468 -7.14 -29.03 9.93
C ASP A 468 -7.97 -28.25 8.90
N PRO A 469 -8.13 -28.70 7.64
CA PRO A 469 -8.93 -28.01 6.63
C PRO A 469 -10.44 -27.93 6.97
N LYS A 470 -10.90 -28.66 7.98
CA LYS A 470 -12.31 -28.64 8.44
C LYS A 470 -12.53 -27.70 9.62
N ALA A 471 -11.46 -27.29 10.33
CA ALA A 471 -11.56 -26.39 11.48
C ALA A 471 -11.79 -24.95 11.06
N LEU A 472 -12.54 -24.20 11.89
CA LEU A 472 -12.71 -22.76 11.75
C LEU A 472 -11.35 -22.08 11.78
N THR A 473 -10.98 -21.40 10.69
CA THR A 473 -9.68 -20.78 10.53
C THR A 473 -9.77 -19.26 10.61
N ILE A 474 -9.08 -18.67 11.58
CA ILE A 474 -9.04 -17.24 11.82
C ILE A 474 -7.67 -16.69 11.39
N GLY A 475 -7.67 -15.71 10.49
CA GLY A 475 -6.46 -15.08 9.98
C GLY A 475 -6.21 -13.71 10.60
N PHE A 476 -4.94 -13.43 10.91
CA PHE A 476 -4.45 -12.12 11.31
C PHE A 476 -3.13 -11.83 10.58
N ALA A 477 -3.15 -10.93 9.60
CA ALA A 477 -1.94 -10.62 8.86
C ALA A 477 -1.82 -9.12 8.56
N ARG A 478 -0.74 -8.50 9.11
CA ARG A 478 -0.49 -7.06 8.98
C ARG A 478 0.90 -6.68 9.48
N ARG A 479 1.31 -5.41 9.26
CA ARG A 479 2.49 -4.86 9.93
C ARG A 479 2.30 -4.95 11.45
N PHE A 480 3.28 -5.48 12.16
CA PHE A 480 3.30 -5.48 13.61
C PHE A 480 3.68 -4.08 14.10
N ALA A 481 2.72 -3.42 14.73
CA ALA A 481 2.86 -2.13 15.41
C ALA A 481 1.93 -2.15 16.63
N THR A 482 2.29 -1.46 17.70
CA THR A 482 1.62 -1.56 19.02
C THR A 482 0.12 -1.31 18.95
N TYR A 483 -0.33 -0.31 18.19
CA TYR A 483 -1.75 0.01 18.07
C TYR A 483 -2.58 -1.07 17.35
N LYS A 484 -1.94 -1.97 16.58
CA LYS A 484 -2.60 -3.08 15.89
C LYS A 484 -2.85 -4.29 16.80
N ARG A 485 -2.20 -4.33 17.96
CA ARG A 485 -2.45 -5.24 19.07
C ARG A 485 -2.48 -6.72 18.68
N ALA A 486 -1.47 -7.16 17.92
CA ALA A 486 -1.38 -8.56 17.49
C ALA A 486 -1.46 -9.58 18.65
N THR A 487 -1.02 -9.19 19.84
CA THR A 487 -1.00 -10.03 21.05
C THR A 487 -2.27 -9.92 21.91
N LEU A 488 -3.33 -9.22 21.45
CA LEU A 488 -4.57 -9.04 22.23
C LEU A 488 -5.19 -10.36 22.69
N LEU A 489 -5.17 -11.40 21.83
CA LEU A 489 -5.65 -12.74 22.18
C LEU A 489 -4.83 -13.39 23.29
N LEU A 490 -3.53 -13.11 23.39
CA LEU A 490 -2.65 -13.66 24.42
C LEU A 490 -2.91 -13.06 25.81
N SER A 491 -3.68 -11.98 25.91
CA SER A 491 -4.08 -11.40 27.20
C SER A 491 -5.02 -12.30 28.02
N GLN A 492 -5.67 -13.29 27.38
CA GLN A 492 -6.55 -14.26 28.00
C GLN A 492 -6.17 -15.69 27.60
N PRO A 493 -4.98 -16.19 27.99
CA PRO A 493 -4.40 -17.42 27.46
C PRO A 493 -5.22 -18.67 27.76
N GLU A 494 -5.87 -18.74 28.91
CA GLU A 494 -6.70 -19.90 29.28
C GLU A 494 -7.97 -20.00 28.40
N ARG A 495 -8.59 -18.88 28.08
CA ARG A 495 -9.72 -18.85 27.13
C ARG A 495 -9.27 -19.26 25.74
N LEU A 496 -8.12 -18.71 25.30
CA LEU A 496 -7.54 -19.06 24.00
C LEU A 496 -7.25 -20.55 23.91
N ARG A 497 -6.61 -21.16 24.94
CA ARG A 497 -6.35 -22.60 24.99
C ARG A 497 -7.64 -23.40 24.89
N LYS A 498 -8.68 -23.02 25.61
CA LYS A 498 -9.98 -23.69 25.57
C LYS A 498 -10.57 -23.70 24.15
N LEU A 499 -10.46 -22.61 23.41
CA LEU A 499 -10.92 -22.55 22.00
C LEU A 499 -10.09 -23.44 21.07
N LEU A 500 -8.74 -23.43 21.24
CA LEU A 500 -7.83 -24.22 20.43
C LEU A 500 -7.95 -25.72 20.68
N LEU A 501 -8.28 -26.13 21.91
CA LEU A 501 -8.34 -27.52 22.33
C LEU A 501 -9.76 -28.11 22.34
N ASP A 502 -10.76 -27.31 21.92
CA ASP A 502 -12.16 -27.84 21.80
C ASP A 502 -12.19 -28.99 20.77
N PRO A 503 -12.57 -30.22 21.18
CA PRO A 503 -12.58 -31.39 20.31
C PRO A 503 -13.71 -31.38 19.28
N ASP A 504 -14.83 -30.76 19.62
CA ASP A 504 -16.07 -30.76 18.81
C ASP A 504 -16.13 -29.56 17.86
N ARG A 505 -15.59 -28.43 18.31
CA ARG A 505 -15.63 -27.15 17.58
C ARG A 505 -14.26 -26.47 17.54
N PRO A 506 -13.26 -27.13 16.91
CA PRO A 506 -11.89 -26.65 16.91
C PRO A 506 -11.74 -25.31 16.20
N VAL A 507 -11.02 -24.38 16.81
CA VAL A 507 -10.60 -23.13 16.21
C VAL A 507 -9.09 -23.16 15.97
N GLN A 508 -8.66 -22.58 14.87
CA GLN A 508 -7.23 -22.42 14.57
C GLN A 508 -6.91 -21.00 14.11
N PHE A 509 -5.71 -20.53 14.44
CA PHE A 509 -5.26 -19.20 14.12
C PHE A 509 -4.02 -19.23 13.23
N VAL A 510 -4.02 -18.35 12.21
CA VAL A 510 -2.87 -18.15 11.35
C VAL A 510 -2.46 -16.68 11.41
N PHE A 511 -1.30 -16.44 12.01
CA PHE A 511 -0.68 -15.10 12.07
C PHE A 511 0.39 -14.95 11.01
N ALA A 512 0.50 -13.75 10.43
CA ALA A 512 1.61 -13.39 9.57
C ALA A 512 1.88 -11.89 9.65
N GLY A 513 3.11 -11.48 9.32
CA GLY A 513 3.44 -10.05 9.26
C GLY A 513 4.88 -9.78 9.61
N LYS A 514 5.26 -8.51 9.42
CA LYS A 514 6.62 -8.00 9.68
C LYS A 514 6.54 -6.78 10.59
N ALA A 515 7.48 -6.64 11.51
CA ALA A 515 7.71 -5.40 12.24
C ALA A 515 8.70 -4.52 11.46
N HIS A 516 8.58 -3.19 11.57
CA HIS A 516 9.61 -2.31 11.02
C HIS A 516 10.96 -2.62 11.68
N PRO A 517 12.08 -2.59 10.95
CA PRO A 517 13.40 -2.94 11.52
C PRO A 517 13.77 -2.18 12.80
N ALA A 518 13.32 -0.92 12.94
CA ALA A 518 13.53 -0.10 14.13
C ALA A 518 12.42 -0.21 15.19
N ASP A 519 11.35 -1.00 14.95
CA ASP A 519 10.22 -1.14 15.89
C ASP A 519 10.43 -2.36 16.79
N GLN A 520 11.17 -2.18 17.89
CA GLN A 520 11.42 -3.24 18.85
C GLN A 520 10.13 -3.78 19.49
N PRO A 521 9.17 -2.95 19.93
CA PRO A 521 7.88 -3.45 20.44
C PRO A 521 7.12 -4.32 19.43
N GLY A 522 7.17 -3.97 18.13
CA GLY A 522 6.61 -4.79 17.07
C GLY A 522 7.29 -6.15 16.93
N LYS A 523 8.62 -6.21 17.06
CA LYS A 523 9.40 -7.45 17.06
C LYS A 523 9.09 -8.32 18.28
N ASP A 524 8.93 -7.70 19.44
CA ASP A 524 8.58 -8.40 20.68
C ASP A 524 7.20 -9.05 20.57
N MET A 525 6.20 -8.39 19.97
CA MET A 525 4.90 -9.00 19.70
C MET A 525 4.99 -10.23 18.78
N ILE A 526 5.85 -10.21 17.75
CA ILE A 526 6.08 -11.38 16.89
C ILE A 526 6.67 -12.52 17.72
N ARG A 527 7.66 -12.23 18.54
CA ARG A 527 8.30 -13.20 19.44
C ARG A 527 7.29 -13.84 20.40
N ASP A 528 6.42 -13.05 21.03
CA ASP A 528 5.41 -13.54 21.97
C ASP A 528 4.43 -14.50 21.28
N ILE A 529 3.98 -14.18 20.06
CA ILE A 529 3.12 -15.04 19.25
C ILE A 529 3.85 -16.33 18.87
N GLU A 530 5.09 -16.24 18.44
CA GLU A 530 5.89 -17.39 18.05
C GLU A 530 6.19 -18.32 19.25
N LEU A 531 6.49 -17.76 20.42
CA LEU A 531 6.71 -18.55 21.64
C LEU A 531 5.43 -19.26 22.09
N PHE A 532 4.25 -18.62 21.94
CA PHE A 532 2.98 -19.28 22.21
C PHE A 532 2.71 -20.41 21.19
N ALA A 533 2.98 -20.17 19.90
CA ALA A 533 2.81 -21.15 18.84
C ALA A 533 3.70 -22.40 19.00
N ARG A 534 4.85 -22.28 19.66
CA ARG A 534 5.78 -23.42 19.93
C ARG A 534 5.33 -24.32 21.08
N GLN A 535 4.27 -23.99 21.82
CA GLN A 535 3.76 -24.84 22.87
C GLN A 535 3.13 -26.10 22.25
N LEU A 536 3.56 -27.28 22.73
CA LEU A 536 3.25 -28.57 22.11
C LEU A 536 1.75 -28.90 22.02
N ASP A 537 0.96 -28.39 22.97
CA ASP A 537 -0.47 -28.64 23.02
C ASP A 537 -1.29 -27.81 22.03
N VAL A 538 -0.85 -26.60 21.68
CA VAL A 538 -1.58 -25.66 20.82
C VAL A 538 -0.93 -25.41 19.45
N GLY A 539 0.35 -25.72 19.29
CA GLY A 539 1.16 -25.38 18.11
C GLY A 539 0.64 -25.98 16.80
N HIS A 540 -0.18 -27.02 16.84
CA HIS A 540 -0.81 -27.57 15.65
C HIS A 540 -2.00 -26.73 15.13
N ARG A 541 -2.53 -25.80 15.94
CA ARG A 541 -3.69 -24.95 15.63
C ARG A 541 -3.43 -23.44 15.79
N PHE A 542 -2.26 -23.06 16.30
CA PHE A 542 -1.87 -21.65 16.46
C PHE A 542 -0.50 -21.45 15.83
N ILE A 543 -0.43 -20.76 14.69
CA ILE A 543 0.75 -20.68 13.86
C ILE A 543 1.11 -19.25 13.51
N PHE A 544 2.42 -18.97 13.42
CA PHE A 544 2.97 -17.78 12.78
C PHE A 544 3.63 -18.17 11.46
N LEU A 545 3.20 -17.52 10.34
CA LEU A 545 3.81 -17.67 9.02
C LEU A 545 4.86 -16.58 8.81
N PRO A 546 6.14 -16.90 8.80
CA PRO A 546 7.20 -15.91 8.57
C PRO A 546 7.25 -15.46 7.11
N ASP A 547 7.95 -14.34 6.90
CA ASP A 547 8.22 -13.70 5.61
C ASP A 547 6.96 -13.34 4.83
N TYR A 548 6.05 -12.63 5.50
CA TYR A 548 4.80 -12.14 4.92
C TYR A 548 5.06 -11.27 3.68
N ASP A 549 4.40 -11.63 2.57
CA ASP A 549 4.40 -10.93 1.30
C ASP A 549 3.03 -11.08 0.59
N MET A 550 2.90 -10.63 -0.67
CA MET A 550 1.65 -10.73 -1.43
C MET A 550 1.21 -12.18 -1.65
N ALA A 551 2.13 -13.12 -1.84
CA ALA A 551 1.82 -14.52 -2.06
C ALA A 551 1.26 -15.17 -0.79
N VAL A 552 1.88 -14.94 0.38
CA VAL A 552 1.35 -15.37 1.68
C VAL A 552 -0.02 -14.74 1.95
N ALA A 553 -0.14 -13.44 1.67
CA ALA A 553 -1.39 -12.71 1.87
C ALA A 553 -2.55 -13.32 1.08
N ARG A 554 -2.36 -13.60 -0.23
CA ARG A 554 -3.40 -14.21 -1.09
C ARG A 554 -3.89 -15.54 -0.52
N VAL A 555 -2.98 -16.46 -0.21
CA VAL A 555 -3.35 -17.78 0.32
C VAL A 555 -4.11 -17.65 1.65
N MET A 556 -3.73 -16.70 2.51
CA MET A 556 -4.48 -16.45 3.76
C MET A 556 -5.88 -15.90 3.49
N TYR A 557 -6.07 -14.95 2.55
CA TYR A 557 -7.39 -14.44 2.19
C TYR A 557 -8.28 -15.52 1.58
N HIS A 558 -7.70 -16.42 0.78
CA HIS A 558 -8.43 -17.54 0.18
C HIS A 558 -8.87 -18.59 1.20
N GLY A 559 -8.06 -18.83 2.23
CA GLY A 559 -8.24 -19.96 3.15
C GLY A 559 -8.81 -19.65 4.53
N CYS A 560 -8.68 -18.42 5.05
CA CYS A 560 -9.24 -18.07 6.36
C CYS A 560 -10.75 -17.85 6.26
N ASP A 561 -11.51 -18.30 7.27
CA ASP A 561 -12.96 -18.14 7.36
C ASP A 561 -13.35 -16.84 8.04
N VAL A 562 -12.54 -16.41 9.01
CA VAL A 562 -12.68 -15.14 9.72
C VAL A 562 -11.39 -14.32 9.56
N TRP A 563 -11.55 -13.03 9.31
CA TRP A 563 -10.44 -12.08 9.29
C TRP A 563 -10.50 -11.19 10.51
N LEU A 564 -9.53 -11.37 11.41
CA LEU A 564 -9.46 -10.64 12.67
C LEU A 564 -8.73 -9.30 12.49
N ASN A 565 -9.33 -8.23 13.00
CA ASN A 565 -8.79 -6.89 12.94
C ASN A 565 -9.12 -6.11 14.22
N ASN A 566 -8.13 -5.88 15.07
CA ASN A 566 -8.34 -5.32 16.39
C ASN A 566 -7.45 -4.11 16.72
N PRO A 567 -7.43 -3.07 15.84
CA PRO A 567 -6.66 -1.87 16.12
C PRO A 567 -7.24 -1.10 17.32
N ARG A 568 -6.45 -0.19 17.89
CA ARG A 568 -6.99 0.83 18.78
C ARG A 568 -7.65 1.92 17.95
N ARG A 569 -8.96 2.03 18.05
CA ARG A 569 -9.70 3.13 17.43
C ARG A 569 -9.25 4.49 18.00
N PRO A 570 -9.06 5.55 17.17
CA PRO A 570 -9.26 5.60 15.72
C PRO A 570 -7.93 5.51 14.92
N LEU A 571 -7.02 4.62 15.27
CA LEU A 571 -5.66 4.60 14.74
C LEU A 571 -5.47 3.76 13.45
N GLU A 572 -6.53 3.14 12.93
CA GLU A 572 -6.50 2.47 11.63
C GLU A 572 -7.06 3.38 10.54
N ALA A 573 -6.21 3.86 9.64
CA ALA A 573 -6.66 4.77 8.57
C ALA A 573 -7.71 4.14 7.64
N CYS A 574 -7.54 2.87 7.28
CA CYS A 574 -8.51 2.15 6.48
C CYS A 574 -8.55 0.64 6.79
N GLY A 575 -7.45 -0.11 6.54
CA GLY A 575 -7.40 -1.55 6.82
C GLY A 575 -7.84 -2.45 5.66
N THR A 576 -7.26 -2.28 4.46
CA THR A 576 -7.67 -2.96 3.21
C THR A 576 -7.54 -4.51 3.23
N SER A 577 -6.87 -5.11 4.22
CA SER A 577 -6.77 -6.57 4.34
C SER A 577 -8.13 -7.23 4.57
N GLY A 578 -9.00 -6.60 5.39
CA GLY A 578 -10.37 -7.07 5.61
C GLY A 578 -11.23 -7.05 4.34
N MET A 579 -11.04 -6.06 3.47
CA MET A 579 -11.73 -5.98 2.18
C MET A 579 -11.36 -7.15 1.26
N LYS A 580 -10.06 -7.50 1.19
CA LYS A 580 -9.56 -8.64 0.41
C LYS A 580 -10.13 -9.96 0.90
N ALA A 581 -10.18 -10.13 2.23
CA ALA A 581 -10.77 -11.29 2.87
C ALA A 581 -12.27 -11.38 2.59
N ALA A 582 -13.01 -10.27 2.70
CA ALA A 582 -14.45 -10.20 2.43
C ALA A 582 -14.79 -10.62 1.00
N LEU A 583 -14.04 -10.15 -0.01
CA LEU A 583 -14.25 -10.56 -1.41
C LEU A 583 -14.04 -12.07 -1.62
N ASN A 584 -13.22 -12.72 -0.79
CA ASN A 584 -13.01 -14.16 -0.81
C ASN A 584 -14.04 -14.96 0.04
N GLY A 585 -15.01 -14.29 0.62
CA GLY A 585 -16.03 -14.91 1.48
C GLY A 585 -15.60 -15.15 2.92
N ALA A 586 -14.46 -14.63 3.35
CA ALA A 586 -14.14 -14.58 4.77
C ALA A 586 -14.96 -13.47 5.45
N LEU A 587 -15.40 -13.71 6.68
CA LEU A 587 -16.19 -12.75 7.45
C LEU A 587 -15.27 -11.93 8.36
N ASN A 588 -15.47 -10.61 8.40
CA ASN A 588 -14.66 -9.75 9.26
C ASN A 588 -15.14 -9.82 10.71
N CYS A 589 -14.19 -9.95 11.65
CA CYS A 589 -14.38 -9.70 13.07
C CYS A 589 -13.43 -8.57 13.46
N SER A 590 -13.93 -7.36 13.60
CA SER A 590 -13.08 -6.18 13.73
C SER A 590 -13.63 -5.15 14.72
N ILE A 591 -12.73 -4.38 15.33
CA ILE A 591 -13.07 -3.07 15.90
C ILE A 591 -13.68 -2.20 14.79
N LEU A 592 -14.67 -1.38 15.12
CA LEU A 592 -15.24 -0.37 14.21
C LEU A 592 -14.23 0.77 14.05
N ASP A 593 -13.28 0.57 13.11
CA ASP A 593 -12.21 1.50 12.79
C ASP A 593 -11.89 1.41 11.29
N GLY A 594 -11.38 2.50 10.70
CA GLY A 594 -11.14 2.57 9.27
C GLY A 594 -12.39 2.30 8.44
N TRP A 595 -12.27 1.45 7.40
CA TRP A 595 -13.37 1.12 6.51
C TRP A 595 -14.52 0.37 7.19
N TRP A 596 -14.24 -0.40 8.27
CA TRP A 596 -15.24 -1.21 8.95
C TRP A 596 -16.23 -0.37 9.74
N ASP A 597 -15.82 0.83 10.18
CA ASP A 597 -16.70 1.79 10.85
C ASP A 597 -17.89 2.23 9.98
N GLU A 598 -17.67 2.38 8.68
CA GLU A 598 -18.69 2.83 7.72
C GLU A 598 -19.41 1.70 6.98
N CYS A 599 -18.84 0.48 6.96
CA CYS A 599 -19.37 -0.63 6.15
C CYS A 599 -20.02 -1.74 6.95
N PHE A 600 -19.84 -1.78 8.27
CA PHE A 600 -20.51 -2.76 9.12
C PHE A 600 -21.99 -2.45 9.25
N ASP A 601 -22.86 -3.40 8.88
CA ASP A 601 -24.32 -3.24 8.89
C ASP A 601 -25.03 -4.11 9.96
N GLY A 602 -24.26 -4.85 10.79
CA GLY A 602 -24.76 -5.78 11.79
C GLY A 602 -24.90 -7.23 11.28
N GLU A 603 -24.98 -7.43 9.97
CA GLU A 603 -25.22 -8.76 9.38
C GLU A 603 -24.04 -9.28 8.55
N ASN A 604 -23.13 -8.41 8.07
CA ASN A 604 -22.05 -8.78 7.17
C ASN A 604 -20.75 -9.22 7.85
N GLY A 605 -20.76 -9.37 9.18
CA GLY A 605 -19.59 -9.77 9.98
C GLY A 605 -19.85 -9.56 11.47
N TRP A 606 -18.80 -9.19 12.22
CA TRP A 606 -18.90 -8.92 13.66
C TRP A 606 -18.11 -7.67 14.04
N ALA A 607 -18.71 -6.87 14.93
CA ALA A 607 -18.05 -5.71 15.53
C ALA A 607 -17.56 -6.07 16.95
N ILE A 608 -16.26 -5.93 17.18
CA ILE A 608 -15.69 -5.99 18.53
C ILE A 608 -16.03 -4.66 19.21
N ASN A 609 -16.72 -4.71 20.35
CA ASN A 609 -17.08 -3.51 21.08
C ASN A 609 -15.81 -2.76 21.51
N SER A 610 -15.64 -1.53 21.03
CA SER A 610 -14.55 -0.67 21.43
C SER A 610 -14.81 -0.06 22.81
N ALA A 611 -13.74 0.12 23.57
CA ALA A 611 -13.79 0.74 24.90
C ALA A 611 -13.09 2.12 24.87
N ASP A 612 -13.44 2.95 23.88
CA ASP A 612 -12.84 4.26 23.62
C ASP A 612 -13.02 5.25 24.78
N ASP A 613 -14.04 5.01 25.60
CA ASP A 613 -14.37 5.75 26.80
C ASP A 613 -13.39 5.51 27.96
N ASP A 614 -12.56 4.48 27.89
CA ASP A 614 -11.59 4.16 28.94
C ASP A 614 -10.22 4.78 28.63
N PRO A 615 -9.74 5.75 29.45
CA PRO A 615 -8.45 6.38 29.25
C PRO A 615 -7.26 5.45 29.58
N ASP A 616 -7.49 4.38 30.35
CA ASP A 616 -6.48 3.38 30.67
C ASP A 616 -6.38 2.34 29.57
N THR A 617 -5.28 2.34 28.86
CA THR A 617 -5.08 1.44 27.71
C THR A 617 -5.08 -0.04 28.08
N GLY A 618 -4.65 -0.39 29.28
CA GLY A 618 -4.64 -1.78 29.76
C GLY A 618 -6.06 -2.31 30.03
N ARG A 619 -6.89 -1.49 30.74
CA ARG A 619 -8.30 -1.85 30.94
C ARG A 619 -9.09 -1.87 29.64
N ARG A 620 -8.82 -0.90 28.75
CA ARG A 620 -9.38 -0.88 27.41
C ARG A 620 -9.08 -2.20 26.67
N ASP A 621 -7.82 -2.60 26.63
CA ASP A 621 -7.39 -3.83 25.96
C ASP A 621 -8.07 -5.07 26.58
N GLN A 622 -8.23 -5.14 27.92
CA GLN A 622 -8.96 -6.23 28.59
C GLN A 622 -10.44 -6.27 28.24
N ARG A 623 -11.13 -5.12 28.20
CA ARG A 623 -12.55 -5.01 27.82
C ARG A 623 -12.77 -5.46 26.39
N GLU A 624 -11.92 -5.01 25.45
CA GLU A 624 -12.00 -5.33 24.05
C GLU A 624 -11.61 -6.79 23.77
N ALA A 625 -10.62 -7.35 24.47
CA ALA A 625 -10.33 -8.78 24.45
C ALA A 625 -11.51 -9.62 24.93
N THR A 626 -12.15 -9.20 26.03
CA THR A 626 -13.34 -9.91 26.56
C THR A 626 -14.50 -9.90 25.56
N SER A 627 -14.71 -8.76 24.86
CA SER A 627 -15.69 -8.66 23.78
C SER A 627 -15.36 -9.61 22.64
N LEU A 628 -14.11 -9.63 22.16
CA LEU A 628 -13.64 -10.53 21.11
C LEU A 628 -13.87 -12.00 21.45
N PHE A 629 -13.43 -12.43 22.64
CA PHE A 629 -13.66 -13.81 23.07
C PHE A 629 -15.15 -14.14 23.20
N GLY A 630 -15.95 -13.18 23.64
CA GLY A 630 -17.41 -13.33 23.70
C GLY A 630 -18.03 -13.59 22.33
N LEU A 631 -17.59 -12.88 21.29
CA LEU A 631 -18.02 -13.12 19.91
C LEU A 631 -17.59 -14.51 19.42
N LEU A 632 -16.32 -14.88 19.66
CA LEU A 632 -15.80 -16.18 19.25
C LEU A 632 -16.61 -17.33 19.86
N GLU A 633 -16.83 -17.30 21.17
CA GLU A 633 -17.47 -18.38 21.93
C GLU A 633 -18.99 -18.51 21.71
N ARG A 634 -19.68 -17.37 21.60
CA ARG A 634 -21.16 -17.36 21.60
C ARG A 634 -21.79 -17.17 20.22
N GLU A 635 -21.06 -16.67 19.25
CA GLU A 635 -21.60 -16.34 17.93
C GLU A 635 -20.86 -17.03 16.79
N ILE A 636 -19.53 -16.80 16.69
CA ILE A 636 -18.74 -17.22 15.52
C ILE A 636 -18.63 -18.74 15.47
N MET A 637 -18.14 -19.37 16.54
CA MET A 637 -17.99 -20.83 16.57
C MET A 637 -19.33 -21.54 16.43
N PRO A 638 -20.38 -21.21 17.22
CA PRO A 638 -21.68 -21.86 17.05
C PRO A 638 -22.20 -21.77 15.62
N LEU A 639 -22.17 -20.59 15.00
CA LEU A 639 -22.65 -20.39 13.63
C LEU A 639 -21.86 -21.19 12.59
N TYR A 640 -20.53 -21.30 12.75
CA TYR A 640 -19.70 -22.06 11.81
C TYR A 640 -19.95 -23.56 11.89
N TYR A 641 -20.22 -24.12 13.07
CA TYR A 641 -20.40 -25.54 13.29
C TYR A 641 -21.89 -25.99 13.28
N ASP A 642 -22.82 -25.04 13.15
CA ASP A 642 -24.24 -25.38 12.96
C ASP A 642 -24.44 -25.93 11.53
N ARG A 643 -24.89 -27.21 11.45
CA ARG A 643 -25.07 -27.93 10.19
C ARG A 643 -26.54 -28.33 9.99
N GLY A 644 -27.04 -28.02 8.79
CA GLY A 644 -28.33 -28.56 8.35
C GLY A 644 -28.29 -30.05 8.12
N ASN A 645 -29.44 -30.65 7.79
CA ASN A 645 -29.56 -32.07 7.45
C ASN A 645 -28.71 -32.52 6.28
N ASP A 646 -28.32 -31.60 5.40
CA ASP A 646 -27.43 -31.79 4.25
C ASP A 646 -25.94 -31.60 4.59
N GLY A 647 -25.63 -31.35 5.85
CA GLY A 647 -24.25 -31.11 6.36
C GLY A 647 -23.68 -29.73 6.05
N LEU A 648 -24.48 -28.80 5.48
CA LEU A 648 -24.03 -27.44 5.14
C LEU A 648 -24.31 -26.46 6.28
N PRO A 649 -23.42 -25.48 6.52
CA PRO A 649 -23.63 -24.40 7.49
C PRO A 649 -24.44 -23.26 6.85
N HIS A 650 -25.74 -23.46 6.69
CA HIS A 650 -26.61 -22.49 5.97
C HIS A 650 -26.58 -21.08 6.56
N GLY A 651 -26.55 -20.95 7.90
CA GLY A 651 -26.43 -19.66 8.56
C GLY A 651 -25.12 -18.94 8.21
N TRP A 652 -24.00 -19.68 8.16
CA TRP A 652 -22.70 -19.14 7.76
C TRP A 652 -22.68 -18.71 6.28
N ILE A 653 -23.19 -19.59 5.40
CA ILE A 653 -23.25 -19.31 3.94
C ILE A 653 -24.16 -18.12 3.67
N GLY A 654 -25.30 -18.01 4.39
CA GLY A 654 -26.18 -16.85 4.30
C GLY A 654 -25.48 -15.54 4.67
N LYS A 655 -24.68 -15.56 5.76
CA LYS A 655 -23.88 -14.40 6.19
C LYS A 655 -22.80 -14.06 5.14
N MET A 656 -22.17 -15.06 4.51
CA MET A 656 -21.23 -14.82 3.38
C MET A 656 -21.91 -14.17 2.18
N ALA A 657 -23.09 -14.63 1.80
CA ALA A 657 -23.84 -14.05 0.68
C ALA A 657 -24.24 -12.60 0.98
N HIS A 658 -24.65 -12.31 2.22
CA HIS A 658 -24.95 -10.96 2.68
C HIS A 658 -23.70 -10.08 2.66
N ASN A 659 -22.56 -10.58 3.16
CA ASN A 659 -21.27 -9.90 3.10
C ASN A 659 -20.89 -9.51 1.66
N TRP A 660 -21.00 -10.40 0.69
CA TRP A 660 -20.73 -10.08 -0.71
C TRP A 660 -21.70 -9.06 -1.28
N LYS A 661 -23.00 -9.21 -0.99
CA LYS A 661 -24.03 -8.28 -1.47
C LYS A 661 -23.82 -6.88 -0.95
N SER A 662 -23.56 -6.71 0.34
CA SER A 662 -23.44 -5.39 0.99
C SER A 662 -22.08 -4.72 0.74
N LEU A 663 -21.00 -5.49 0.67
CA LEU A 663 -19.63 -4.96 0.57
C LEU A 663 -19.07 -4.95 -0.85
N GLY A 664 -19.44 -5.94 -1.68
CA GLY A 664 -18.85 -6.12 -3.02
C GLY A 664 -18.84 -4.85 -3.88
N PRO A 665 -19.95 -4.12 -4.02
CA PRO A 665 -19.99 -2.89 -4.82
C PRO A 665 -19.09 -1.78 -4.29
N PHE A 666 -18.79 -1.80 -2.98
CA PHE A 666 -18.15 -0.68 -2.29
C PHE A 666 -16.64 -0.85 -2.12
N ILE A 667 -16.15 -2.06 -1.87
CA ILE A 667 -14.76 -2.31 -1.47
C ILE A 667 -13.79 -2.54 -2.64
N THR A 668 -14.21 -2.34 -3.90
CA THR A 668 -13.36 -2.54 -5.07
C THR A 668 -12.53 -1.30 -5.41
N ALA A 669 -11.32 -1.51 -5.93
CA ALA A 669 -10.48 -0.42 -6.43
C ALA A 669 -11.08 0.25 -7.67
N ALA A 670 -11.91 -0.45 -8.43
CA ALA A 670 -12.64 0.12 -9.56
C ALA A 670 -13.59 1.24 -9.09
N ARG A 671 -14.36 1.03 -8.01
CA ARG A 671 -15.17 2.07 -7.38
C ARG A 671 -14.28 3.22 -6.88
N MET A 672 -13.23 2.90 -6.10
CA MET A 672 -12.30 3.90 -5.55
C MET A 672 -11.71 4.80 -6.65
N VAL A 673 -11.19 4.23 -7.73
CA VAL A 673 -10.56 5.01 -8.81
C VAL A 673 -11.58 5.84 -9.59
N ARG A 674 -12.83 5.36 -9.72
CA ARG A 674 -13.92 6.18 -10.27
C ARG A 674 -14.20 7.41 -9.39
N ASP A 675 -14.27 7.23 -8.07
CA ASP A 675 -14.47 8.33 -7.11
C ASP A 675 -13.29 9.32 -7.16
N TYR A 676 -12.03 8.83 -7.16
CA TYR A 676 -10.86 9.71 -7.38
C TYR A 676 -10.96 10.48 -8.69
N THR A 677 -11.38 9.84 -9.76
CA THR A 677 -11.49 10.47 -11.08
C THR A 677 -12.53 11.57 -11.07
N THR A 678 -13.75 11.29 -10.57
CA THR A 678 -14.87 12.23 -10.61
C THR A 678 -14.77 13.35 -9.58
N ASP A 679 -14.31 13.03 -8.37
CA ASP A 679 -14.37 13.96 -7.24
C ASP A 679 -13.08 14.77 -7.06
N LEU A 680 -11.93 14.23 -7.53
CA LEU A 680 -10.63 14.88 -7.36
C LEU A 680 -9.93 15.18 -8.69
N TYR A 681 -9.75 14.19 -9.59
CA TYR A 681 -8.92 14.39 -10.77
C TYR A 681 -9.57 15.30 -11.82
N GLU A 682 -10.82 15.08 -12.18
CA GLU A 682 -11.52 15.95 -13.15
C GLU A 682 -11.63 17.39 -12.64
N PRO A 683 -12.03 17.66 -11.39
CA PRO A 683 -12.03 19.02 -10.86
C PRO A 683 -10.63 19.65 -10.75
N ALA A 684 -9.57 18.86 -10.46
CA ALA A 684 -8.20 19.36 -10.45
C ALA A 684 -7.71 19.71 -11.88
N ALA A 685 -8.03 18.85 -12.85
CA ALA A 685 -7.69 19.12 -14.26
C ALA A 685 -8.39 20.37 -14.79
N ALA A 686 -9.67 20.57 -14.44
CA ALA A 686 -10.40 21.79 -14.79
C ALA A 686 -9.75 23.04 -14.17
N GLY A 687 -9.36 22.98 -12.88
CA GLY A 687 -8.65 24.06 -12.20
C GLY A 687 -7.30 24.38 -12.86
N SER A 688 -6.51 23.34 -13.19
CA SER A 688 -5.22 23.49 -13.87
C SER A 688 -5.35 24.14 -15.26
N ARG A 689 -6.40 23.81 -16.02
CA ARG A 689 -6.66 24.45 -17.33
C ARG A 689 -7.02 25.92 -17.19
N LEU A 690 -7.80 26.30 -16.18
CA LEU A 690 -8.16 27.71 -15.93
C LEU A 690 -6.92 28.51 -15.54
N ALA A 691 -6.06 28.00 -14.66
CA ALA A 691 -4.79 28.62 -14.30
C ALA A 691 -3.91 28.83 -15.54
N ALA A 692 -3.74 27.81 -16.39
CA ALA A 692 -2.96 27.91 -17.62
C ALA A 692 -3.55 28.88 -18.68
N ALA A 693 -4.86 29.10 -18.67
CA ALA A 693 -5.51 30.09 -19.56
C ALA A 693 -5.26 31.51 -19.09
N ASP A 694 -5.34 31.78 -17.79
CA ASP A 694 -4.99 33.06 -17.18
C ASP A 694 -3.50 33.39 -17.38
N ASP A 695 -2.62 32.42 -17.30
CA ASP A 695 -1.18 32.53 -17.57
C ASP A 695 -0.89 33.01 -18.99
N LYS A 696 -1.57 32.42 -20.00
CA LYS A 696 -1.45 32.85 -21.40
C LYS A 696 -1.94 34.27 -21.65
N GLN A 697 -2.93 34.74 -20.89
CA GLN A 697 -3.40 36.14 -20.99
C GLN A 697 -2.41 37.11 -20.35
N HIS A 698 -1.73 36.77 -19.29
CA HIS A 698 -0.67 37.56 -18.67
C HIS A 698 0.56 37.66 -19.58
N GLN A 699 1.01 36.58 -20.19
CA GLN A 699 2.13 36.57 -21.15
C GLN A 699 1.83 37.35 -22.42
N ARG A 700 0.55 37.46 -22.83
CA ARG A 700 0.13 38.30 -24.00
C ARG A 700 -0.04 39.78 -23.65
N ARG A 701 -0.09 40.13 -22.36
CA ARG A 701 -0.26 41.54 -21.92
C ARG A 701 1.04 42.27 -21.68
N ASP A 702 2.19 41.61 -21.81
CA ASP A 702 3.49 42.23 -21.62
C ASP A 702 4.46 42.08 -22.82
N PRO A 703 4.17 42.74 -23.93
CA PRO A 703 5.21 43.24 -24.79
C PRO A 703 5.28 44.76 -24.59
N VAL A 704 6.30 45.24 -23.88
CA VAL A 704 6.68 46.66 -23.76
C VAL A 704 5.93 47.45 -22.67
N GLY A 705 6.66 47.81 -21.63
CA GLY A 705 6.29 49.02 -20.90
C GLY A 705 6.42 48.99 -19.41
N ARG A 706 7.64 49.26 -18.93
CA ARG A 706 7.81 49.93 -17.62
C ARG A 706 6.97 51.20 -17.62
N LEU A 707 6.01 51.35 -16.67
CA LEU A 707 5.69 52.66 -16.09
C LEU A 707 4.76 52.55 -14.87
N ASN A 708 5.29 53.04 -13.76
CA ASN A 708 4.63 53.71 -12.62
C ASN A 708 3.65 52.94 -11.68
N ARG A 709 4.18 52.74 -10.50
CA ARG A 709 3.43 52.60 -9.23
C ARG A 709 2.55 53.84 -9.04
N THR A 710 1.23 53.63 -8.88
CA THR A 710 0.34 54.25 -7.88
C THR A 710 -1.10 53.93 -8.26
N GLY A 711 -1.89 53.34 -7.41
CA GLY A 711 -3.32 53.20 -7.62
C GLY A 711 -3.92 51.89 -7.01
N LEU A 712 -3.98 51.87 -5.70
CA LEU A 712 -4.89 50.94 -5.00
C LEU A 712 -6.33 51.12 -5.53
N ARG A 713 -6.83 50.12 -6.26
CA ARG A 713 -8.27 49.89 -6.41
C ARG A 713 -8.59 48.50 -5.92
N GLN A 714 -9.34 48.45 -4.85
CA GLN A 714 -10.03 47.28 -4.36
C GLN A 714 -10.87 46.66 -5.46
N ARG A 715 -10.66 45.40 -5.81
CA ARG A 715 -11.59 44.60 -6.61
C ARG A 715 -12.40 43.69 -5.68
N PRO A 716 -13.66 43.43 -5.99
CA PRO A 716 -14.55 42.68 -5.13
C PRO A 716 -14.14 41.20 -5.08
N ARG A 717 -14.18 40.67 -3.89
CA ARG A 717 -13.97 39.23 -3.60
C ARG A 717 -14.99 38.41 -4.41
N ALA A 718 -14.52 37.61 -5.35
CA ALA A 718 -15.31 36.53 -5.93
C ALA A 718 -15.62 35.53 -4.80
N ARG A 719 -16.88 35.44 -4.42
CA ARG A 719 -17.40 34.39 -3.55
C ARG A 719 -17.23 33.07 -4.29
N ALA A 720 -16.30 32.24 -3.84
CA ALA A 720 -16.29 30.84 -4.20
C ALA A 720 -17.55 30.19 -3.60
N VAL A 721 -18.47 29.82 -4.47
CA VAL A 721 -19.63 29.00 -4.10
C VAL A 721 -19.14 27.58 -3.93
N ALA A 722 -18.70 27.24 -2.73
CA ALA A 722 -18.58 25.86 -2.32
C ALA A 722 -19.99 25.32 -2.12
N ARG A 723 -20.49 24.55 -3.07
CA ARG A 723 -21.66 23.69 -2.83
C ARG A 723 -21.20 22.49 -2.01
N PRO A 724 -21.89 22.14 -0.90
CA PRO A 724 -21.49 21.02 -0.06
C PRO A 724 -21.69 19.70 -0.80
N VAL A 725 -20.61 18.97 -0.96
CA VAL A 725 -20.57 17.57 -1.48
C VAL A 725 -21.23 16.58 -0.51
N ALA A 726 -21.63 17.05 0.68
CA ALA A 726 -22.12 16.22 1.79
C ALA A 726 -23.47 15.54 1.58
N GLN A 727 -24.21 15.78 0.48
CA GLN A 727 -25.59 15.28 0.35
C GLN A 727 -25.74 13.98 -0.46
N ARG A 728 -24.72 13.50 -1.18
CA ARG A 728 -24.87 12.25 -1.95
C ARG A 728 -24.38 10.98 -1.24
N ALA A 729 -23.58 11.10 -0.20
CA ALA A 729 -23.10 9.92 0.55
C ALA A 729 -24.10 9.38 1.58
N ARG A 730 -25.12 10.19 1.98
CA ARG A 730 -26.08 9.78 3.01
C ARG A 730 -27.24 8.89 2.53
N SER A 731 -27.36 8.62 1.24
CA SER A 731 -28.47 7.81 0.71
C SER A 731 -28.13 6.34 0.45
N ARG A 732 -26.91 5.87 0.78
CA ARG A 732 -26.50 4.50 0.45
C ARG A 732 -26.17 3.57 1.62
N CYS A 733 -26.18 4.05 2.86
CA CYS A 733 -26.16 3.17 4.03
C CYS A 733 -27.27 3.59 4.98
N SER A 734 -28.43 2.95 4.87
CA SER A 734 -29.53 3.13 5.81
C SER A 734 -29.23 2.39 7.10
N SER A 735 -28.55 3.04 8.04
CA SER A 735 -28.53 2.60 9.41
C SER A 735 -29.84 3.01 10.09
N ARG A 736 -30.74 2.08 10.32
CA ARG A 736 -31.75 2.18 11.37
C ARG A 736 -31.08 1.85 12.70
N HIS A 737 -31.18 2.79 13.60
CA HIS A 737 -31.24 2.72 15.06
C HIS A 737 -30.15 3.40 15.86
N LEU A 738 -30.73 4.27 16.66
CA LEU A 738 -30.45 4.76 17.99
C LEU A 738 -30.04 6.23 18.05
N ASP A 739 -31.12 7.05 18.07
CA ASP A 739 -31.11 8.35 18.75
C ASP A 739 -30.87 8.15 20.24
N ARG A 740 -29.69 8.49 20.72
CA ARG A 740 -29.45 8.96 22.07
C ARG A 740 -28.42 10.09 22.03
N PRO A 741 -28.73 11.24 22.61
CA PRO A 741 -27.80 12.35 22.68
C PRO A 741 -26.69 12.04 23.65
N VAL A 742 -25.43 12.09 23.17
CA VAL A 742 -24.22 12.02 23.99
C VAL A 742 -23.86 13.42 24.46
N PRO A 743 -23.64 13.66 25.75
CA PRO A 743 -23.24 14.96 26.25
C PRO A 743 -21.81 15.31 25.81
N ARG A 744 -21.63 16.47 25.25
CA ARG A 744 -20.33 17.07 24.97
C ARG A 744 -19.57 17.28 26.27
N ARG A 745 -18.45 16.54 26.46
CA ARG A 745 -17.40 16.91 27.40
C ARG A 745 -16.13 17.19 26.65
N GLN A 746 -15.58 18.34 26.94
CA GLN A 746 -14.28 18.85 26.51
C GLN A 746 -13.19 17.85 26.90
N PHE A 747 -12.35 17.48 25.95
CA PHE A 747 -11.11 16.75 26.20
C PHE A 747 -9.98 17.76 26.36
N GLU A 748 -9.56 17.97 27.59
CA GLU A 748 -8.23 18.53 27.89
C GLU A 748 -7.20 17.38 27.86
N LEU A 749 -6.24 17.49 26.96
CA LEU A 749 -5.06 16.63 26.90
C LEU A 749 -4.08 17.04 28.00
N ALA A 750 -4.07 16.33 29.10
CA ALA A 750 -3.01 16.40 30.11
C ALA A 750 -1.82 15.54 29.67
N LEU A 751 -0.82 16.14 29.07
CA LEU A 751 0.53 15.59 28.93
C LEU A 751 1.29 15.79 30.25
N GLY A 752 1.31 14.76 31.07
CA GLY A 752 2.12 14.72 32.30
C GLY A 752 3.57 14.31 32.01
N ASN A 753 4.43 15.28 31.79
CA ASN A 753 5.87 15.09 31.86
C ASN A 753 6.29 14.96 33.36
N ARG A 754 6.77 13.77 33.73
CA ARG A 754 7.65 13.66 34.93
C ARG A 754 9.02 13.20 34.45
N LEU A 755 9.89 14.17 34.29
CA LEU A 755 11.34 14.02 34.36
C LEU A 755 11.73 13.80 35.82
N VAL A 756 12.33 12.65 36.12
CA VAL A 756 13.12 12.48 37.35
C VAL A 756 14.58 12.44 36.92
N GLY A 757 15.30 13.49 37.29
CA GLY A 757 16.74 13.61 37.11
C GLY A 757 17.53 12.77 38.11
N PRO A 758 18.79 12.48 37.81
CA PRO A 758 19.61 11.57 38.61
C PRO A 758 20.30 12.32 39.75
N ASP A 759 20.33 11.71 40.93
CA ASP A 759 21.26 12.11 41.96
C ASP A 759 22.38 11.06 42.09
N ALA A 760 23.58 11.62 42.22
CA ALA A 760 24.86 10.93 42.25
C ALA A 760 25.16 10.41 43.64
N ARG A 761 25.88 9.29 43.73
CA ARG A 761 27.14 9.16 44.51
C ARG A 761 27.57 7.69 44.71
N THR A 762 28.77 7.47 44.20
CA THR A 762 29.94 6.77 44.78
C THR A 762 29.88 5.28 45.13
N ARG A 763 30.77 4.50 44.54
CA ARG A 763 32.09 4.09 45.00
C ARG A 763 32.74 2.95 44.20
N ARG A 764 33.93 3.22 43.74
CA ARG A 764 35.05 2.37 43.37
C ARG A 764 35.02 0.96 43.94
N ARG A 765 35.42 -0.07 43.11
CA ARG A 765 36.56 -0.93 43.37
C ARG A 765 37.08 -1.58 42.08
N ARG A 766 38.38 -1.47 41.89
CA ARG A 766 39.27 -2.12 40.91
C ARG A 766 39.46 -3.58 41.29
N ARG A 767 39.71 -4.41 40.30
CA ARG A 767 40.77 -5.45 40.18
C ARG A 767 40.70 -6.01 38.78
N LEU A 768 41.69 -5.79 37.93
CA LEU A 768 43.01 -6.39 37.70
C LEU A 768 42.95 -7.77 37.03
N PHE A 769 43.52 -7.69 35.83
CA PHE A 769 43.96 -8.75 34.89
C PHE A 769 44.86 -9.84 35.54
N PRO A 770 45.16 -10.98 34.89
CA PRO A 770 45.88 -11.14 33.62
C PRO A 770 45.36 -12.32 32.75
N GLY A 771 45.57 -12.48 31.46
CA GLY A 771 46.79 -12.47 30.69
C GLY A 771 47.07 -13.82 30.03
N GLY A 772 47.36 -13.85 28.73
CA GLY A 772 47.94 -14.98 28.00
C GLY A 772 46.98 -15.74 27.08
N GLY A 773 47.17 -15.92 25.81
CA GLY A 773 48.30 -16.09 24.96
C GLY A 773 47.88 -16.84 23.69
N ASN A 774 48.24 -16.37 22.55
CA ASN A 774 48.59 -17.00 21.27
C ASN A 774 48.01 -18.38 20.86
N ALA A 775 47.41 -18.46 19.65
CA ALA A 775 48.05 -19.13 18.48
C ALA A 775 47.03 -19.35 17.32
N ASP A 776 47.31 -18.72 16.27
CA ASP A 776 47.35 -19.16 14.86
C ASP A 776 46.71 -20.50 14.49
N ARG A 777 45.71 -20.48 13.57
CA ARG A 777 45.57 -21.47 12.48
C ARG A 777 44.62 -20.96 11.37
N ARG A 778 45.28 -20.57 10.29
CA ARG A 778 44.70 -20.47 8.94
C ARG A 778 44.19 -21.82 8.47
N ARG A 779 42.98 -21.94 8.02
CA ARG A 779 42.58 -22.96 7.03
C ARG A 779 41.80 -22.35 5.91
N ARG A 780 42.41 -22.41 4.74
CA ARG A 780 41.82 -22.20 3.41
C ARG A 780 40.87 -23.35 3.11
N TYR A 781 39.67 -23.08 2.61
CA TYR A 781 38.94 -24.08 1.84
C TYR A 781 38.84 -23.62 0.39
N ARG A 782 39.39 -24.46 -0.49
CA ARG A 782 39.28 -24.40 -1.94
C ARG A 782 37.88 -24.91 -2.34
N LEU A 783 37.24 -24.19 -3.26
CA LEU A 783 36.08 -24.65 -4.03
C LEU A 783 36.61 -25.55 -5.15
N HIS A 784 36.18 -26.79 -5.20
CA HIS A 784 36.33 -27.66 -6.38
C HIS A 784 34.98 -27.74 -7.07
N ALA A 785 34.98 -27.29 -8.34
CA ALA A 785 33.93 -27.57 -9.31
C ALA A 785 33.99 -29.05 -9.71
N LEU A 786 32.86 -29.72 -9.73
CA LEU A 786 32.66 -31.01 -10.37
C LEU A 786 31.46 -30.90 -11.33
N ILE A 787 31.82 -30.79 -12.62
CA ILE A 787 30.98 -31.17 -13.75
C ILE A 787 31.18 -32.65 -13.98
N ARG A 788 30.10 -33.47 -13.96
CA ARG A 788 29.93 -34.72 -14.76
C ARG A 788 28.46 -35.12 -14.74
N ARG A 789 27.87 -35.05 -15.92
CA ARG A 789 27.08 -35.98 -16.72
C ARG A 789 26.38 -37.14 -15.93
N ALA A 790 25.08 -37.18 -15.95
CA ALA A 790 24.24 -38.16 -16.62
C ALA A 790 22.83 -37.55 -16.76
#